data_13d253903b76ce8e2f7c346807af7f37
#
_entry.id   13d253903b76ce8e2f7c346807af7f37
#
_cell.length_a   1.000
_cell.length_b   1.000
_cell.length_c   1.000
_cell.angle_alpha   90.00
_cell.angle_beta   90.00
_cell.angle_gamma   90.00
#
_symmetry.space_group_name_H-M   'P 1'
#
loop_
_entity.id
_entity.type
_entity.pdbx_description
1 polymer ?
#
loop_
_entity_poly.entity_id
_entity_poly.type
_entity_poly.pdbx_seq_one_letter_code
_entity_poly.pdbx_strand_id
1 'polypeptide(L)'
;MRPIQTIACALSLFLCGCSAGSAFREVEIGEPYGRKVDSVLSLMTLEEKIGQLNQYTGNGQATGPVIDDTTKIAQIEKGLVGSMLNIRGAERTRRLQEHAMKSRLRIPLLFGLDVIHGMQTVFPVPLAEASSFDLDLMRRTAAGAAREAAAQGVHWTFAPMVDISRDARWGRVVEGAGEDPWYGSLVARARVEGFQGRSLADVTTVMACAKHFAAYGACIAGKDYNTTDLSLLTLHDTYLPPFRAAVESGVGSVMNGFNDLNGIPATGNAYLQRTLLKGEWGFDGLTVSDWGSIGEMVPHGYAADLRDAARAAITAGCDVDMESRAYVSRLRELVADGEVAEACIDDAVRRILLKKFQLGLFDDPFRYCDPEREARTVLCDSLRSLAREAAVRSIVLLKNDGETLPLDRFTGTVALIGALADSRIDMRGIWASDGAVEEVVTVREGLEARYGRAKVLYAEGYDLETNRLHLAPALAAARRAGVVVVAVGERYFQSGEARSKADIAIPRQHEELVRALKGCGKRVITLLMGGRPMIFDEAAAHSDAVLLTWWLGTEAGNAIADVLSGEYNPSGKLPMTFPAHVGQIPIYYNYKSTGRPESKAGGYTCSYQDIDFEPAYPFGFGLSYTTFEIGTPTLEKRVWRLGEPGGGVRGAGDGPRYGQEYRSPHGSGDRPALHPGSRGFRDPSRAGAARVPSGAPPARRTDRGRLHPGGGGAGILERRSALRRRTGRLQRDVRPRFKKREDSGVRVAVVGPRARLRDTRAVSGLPVMPFWRIFAHLWG
;
A
#
# COMPACT_ATOMS: atom_id res chain seq x y z
N MET A 1 -46.88 -56.28 -34.35
CA MET A 1 -45.53 -56.25 -34.93
C MET A 1 -45.31 -54.97 -35.65
N ARG A 2 -44.52 -54.09 -35.03
CA ARG A 2 -43.86 -52.93 -35.57
C ARG A 2 -43.36 -52.02 -34.39
N PRO A 3 -42.33 -51.23 -34.50
CA PRO A 3 -41.01 -51.65 -33.98
C PRO A 3 -40.48 -50.70 -32.89
N ILE A 4 -39.73 -51.29 -32.01
CA ILE A 4 -38.85 -50.62 -31.03
C ILE A 4 -37.52 -50.36 -31.76
N GLN A 5 -37.38 -49.24 -32.42
CA GLN A 5 -36.08 -48.80 -32.98
C GLN A 5 -36.10 -47.32 -33.32
N THR A 6 -36.35 -46.44 -32.36
CA THR A 6 -36.12 -45.00 -32.58
C THR A 6 -35.96 -44.22 -31.25
N ILE A 7 -35.38 -44.78 -30.18
CA ILE A 7 -35.11 -44.05 -28.91
C ILE A 7 -33.63 -44.15 -28.48
N ALA A 8 -32.74 -44.64 -29.34
CA ALA A 8 -31.32 -44.77 -28.98
C ALA A 8 -30.41 -43.67 -29.56
N CYS A 9 -30.93 -42.68 -30.28
CA CYS A 9 -30.12 -41.60 -30.86
C CYS A 9 -30.35 -40.19 -30.25
N ALA A 10 -31.17 -40.06 -29.21
CA ALA A 10 -31.45 -38.78 -28.59
C ALA A 10 -30.82 -38.58 -27.20
N LEU A 11 -30.07 -39.60 -26.68
CA LEU A 11 -29.44 -39.52 -25.36
C LEU A 11 -27.91 -39.29 -25.39
N SER A 12 -27.30 -39.18 -26.60
CA SER A 12 -25.85 -38.90 -26.73
C SER A 12 -25.49 -37.43 -27.01
N LEU A 13 -26.47 -36.50 -26.97
CA LEU A 13 -26.26 -35.08 -27.26
C LEU A 13 -26.49 -34.17 -26.05
N PHE A 14 -26.60 -34.69 -24.81
CA PHE A 14 -26.83 -33.88 -23.61
C PHE A 14 -25.76 -34.03 -22.55
N LEU A 15 -24.54 -34.48 -22.89
CA LEU A 15 -23.39 -34.53 -21.96
C LEU A 15 -22.17 -33.72 -22.47
N CYS A 16 -22.39 -32.76 -23.33
CA CYS A 16 -21.35 -31.81 -23.76
C CYS A 16 -21.84 -30.40 -23.61
N GLY A 17 -21.90 -29.88 -22.38
CA GLY A 17 -22.28 -28.49 -22.19
C GLY A 17 -22.35 -28.10 -20.75
N CYS A 18 -21.22 -27.76 -20.16
CA CYS A 18 -21.01 -26.78 -19.12
C CYS A 18 -19.55 -26.86 -18.59
N SER A 19 -18.59 -26.62 -19.48
CA SER A 19 -17.32 -25.98 -19.06
C SER A 19 -17.22 -24.69 -19.87
N ALA A 20 -17.86 -23.65 -19.37
CA ALA A 20 -17.53 -22.27 -19.76
C ALA A 20 -16.18 -21.94 -19.13
N GLY A 21 -15.12 -22.67 -19.53
CA GLY A 21 -13.77 -22.21 -19.40
C GLY A 21 -13.66 -20.96 -20.28
N SER A 22 -13.28 -19.83 -19.72
CA SER A 22 -12.88 -18.67 -20.52
C SER A 22 -11.87 -19.16 -21.56
N ALA A 23 -12.23 -19.06 -22.84
CA ALA A 23 -11.37 -19.54 -23.90
C ALA A 23 -10.01 -18.86 -23.75
N PHE A 24 -8.95 -19.65 -23.67
CA PHE A 24 -7.59 -19.14 -23.69
C PHE A 24 -7.40 -18.27 -24.93
N ARG A 25 -7.01 -17.03 -24.73
CA ARG A 25 -6.71 -16.08 -25.79
C ARG A 25 -5.25 -15.65 -25.66
N GLU A 26 -4.48 -15.88 -26.72
CA GLU A 26 -3.12 -15.37 -26.80
C GLU A 26 -3.08 -13.86 -26.87
N VAL A 27 -2.00 -13.26 -26.39
CA VAL A 27 -1.77 -11.81 -26.50
C VAL A 27 -1.62 -11.41 -27.97
N GLU A 28 -2.36 -10.42 -28.39
CA GLU A 28 -2.20 -9.78 -29.70
C GLU A 28 -1.15 -8.66 -29.59
N ILE A 29 0.00 -8.85 -30.20
CA ILE A 29 1.09 -7.85 -30.22
C ILE A 29 1.02 -7.07 -31.53
N GLY A 30 0.79 -5.77 -31.44
CA GLY A 30 0.77 -4.87 -32.60
C GLY A 30 2.17 -4.63 -33.21
N GLU A 31 2.18 -4.08 -34.42
CA GLU A 31 3.42 -3.63 -35.06
C GLU A 31 4.03 -2.41 -34.32
N PRO A 32 5.36 -2.27 -34.27
CA PRO A 32 6.33 -3.04 -35.06
C PRO A 32 6.86 -4.32 -34.38
N TYR A 33 6.33 -4.69 -33.20
CA TYR A 33 6.91 -5.76 -32.37
C TYR A 33 6.36 -7.16 -32.70
N GLY A 34 5.11 -7.28 -33.18
CA GLY A 34 4.46 -8.56 -33.40
C GLY A 34 5.30 -9.51 -34.24
N ARG A 35 5.70 -9.09 -35.46
CA ARG A 35 6.56 -9.91 -36.35
C ARG A 35 7.92 -10.23 -35.76
N LYS A 36 8.53 -9.31 -35.00
CA LYS A 36 9.83 -9.52 -34.36
C LYS A 36 9.73 -10.61 -33.26
N VAL A 37 8.69 -10.55 -32.43
CA VAL A 37 8.43 -11.53 -31.39
C VAL A 37 8.15 -12.89 -32.00
N ASP A 38 7.27 -12.99 -33.02
CA ASP A 38 6.93 -14.24 -33.70
C ASP A 38 8.15 -14.88 -34.38
N SER A 39 9.01 -14.07 -34.98
CA SER A 39 10.25 -14.55 -35.58
C SER A 39 11.18 -15.22 -34.57
N VAL A 40 11.38 -14.59 -33.38
CA VAL A 40 12.22 -15.19 -32.33
C VAL A 40 11.55 -16.45 -31.76
N LEU A 41 10.28 -16.39 -31.44
CA LEU A 41 9.51 -17.49 -30.85
C LEU A 41 9.55 -18.74 -31.74
N SER A 42 9.42 -18.58 -33.06
CA SER A 42 9.43 -19.69 -34.03
C SER A 42 10.78 -20.44 -34.10
N LEU A 43 11.86 -19.81 -33.64
CA LEU A 43 13.20 -20.41 -33.59
C LEU A 43 13.49 -21.13 -32.28
N MET A 44 12.67 -20.93 -31.26
CA MET A 44 12.90 -21.45 -29.90
C MET A 44 12.50 -22.92 -29.76
N THR A 45 13.32 -23.70 -29.07
CA THR A 45 12.93 -25.01 -28.57
C THR A 45 12.05 -24.87 -27.35
N LEU A 46 11.30 -25.93 -26.98
CA LEU A 46 10.45 -25.93 -25.78
C LEU A 46 11.29 -25.60 -24.51
N GLU A 47 12.49 -26.14 -24.40
CA GLU A 47 13.39 -25.87 -23.26
C GLU A 47 13.81 -24.41 -23.20
N GLU A 48 14.11 -23.77 -24.34
CA GLU A 48 14.44 -22.34 -24.39
C GLU A 48 13.23 -21.47 -24.08
N LYS A 49 12.01 -21.86 -24.51
CA LYS A 49 10.75 -21.21 -24.13
C LYS A 49 10.56 -21.26 -22.63
N ILE A 50 10.64 -22.45 -22.01
CA ILE A 50 10.53 -22.63 -20.55
C ILE A 50 11.61 -21.83 -19.83
N GLY A 51 12.84 -21.78 -20.38
CA GLY A 51 13.93 -20.97 -19.83
C GLY A 51 13.61 -19.49 -19.73
N GLN A 52 12.86 -18.91 -20.68
CA GLN A 52 12.44 -17.49 -20.60
C GLN A 52 11.48 -17.20 -19.44
N LEU A 53 10.71 -18.19 -19.00
CA LEU A 53 9.80 -18.08 -17.89
C LEU A 53 10.49 -18.16 -16.51
N ASN A 54 11.79 -18.44 -16.50
CA ASN A 54 12.54 -18.72 -15.28
C ASN A 54 13.32 -17.47 -14.82
N GLN A 55 13.12 -17.08 -13.55
CA GLN A 55 13.84 -16.01 -12.88
C GLN A 55 14.63 -16.55 -11.69
N TYR A 56 15.93 -16.32 -11.68
CA TYR A 56 16.81 -16.65 -10.56
C TYR A 56 17.32 -15.40 -9.85
N THR A 57 17.52 -15.51 -8.52
CA THR A 57 18.27 -14.51 -7.78
C THR A 57 19.77 -14.64 -7.98
N GLY A 58 20.48 -13.53 -7.94
CA GLY A 58 21.92 -13.49 -7.89
C GLY A 58 22.45 -13.81 -6.49
N ASN A 59 23.76 -14.13 -6.41
CA ASN A 59 24.46 -14.26 -5.15
C ASN A 59 24.68 -12.86 -4.57
N GLY A 60 23.88 -12.46 -3.58
CA GLY A 60 23.93 -11.15 -2.94
C GLY A 60 22.89 -11.05 -1.83
N GLN A 61 22.68 -9.85 -1.28
CA GLN A 61 21.56 -9.65 -0.35
C GLN A 61 20.25 -9.90 -1.09
N ALA A 62 19.58 -10.99 -0.74
CA ALA A 62 18.31 -11.38 -1.29
C ALA A 62 17.19 -11.04 -0.31
N THR A 63 16.02 -10.73 -0.84
CA THR A 63 14.82 -10.47 -0.05
C THR A 63 14.14 -11.73 0.45
N GLY A 64 14.54 -12.89 -0.06
CA GLY A 64 14.01 -14.20 0.33
C GLY A 64 15.11 -15.29 0.40
N PRO A 65 14.76 -16.55 0.70
CA PRO A 65 15.70 -17.65 0.76
C PRO A 65 16.35 -17.89 -0.61
N VAL A 66 17.68 -17.87 -0.64
CA VAL A 66 18.46 -18.09 -1.86
C VAL A 66 18.72 -19.57 -2.03
N ILE A 67 18.37 -20.11 -3.21
CA ILE A 67 18.81 -21.44 -3.61
C ILE A 67 20.20 -21.28 -4.25
N ASP A 68 21.23 -21.74 -3.56
CA ASP A 68 22.56 -21.74 -4.11
C ASP A 68 22.67 -22.75 -5.25
N ASP A 69 23.00 -22.26 -6.44
CA ASP A 69 23.12 -23.06 -7.64
C ASP A 69 24.32 -22.57 -8.47
N THR A 70 25.41 -23.34 -8.40
CA THR A 70 26.64 -23.05 -9.13
C THR A 70 26.47 -23.23 -10.66
N THR A 71 25.35 -23.83 -11.11
CA THR A 71 25.07 -24.06 -12.54
C THR A 71 24.38 -22.88 -13.23
N LYS A 72 23.98 -21.82 -12.51
CA LYS A 72 23.23 -20.69 -13.08
C LYS A 72 23.90 -20.10 -14.32
N ILE A 73 25.22 -19.92 -14.31
CA ILE A 73 25.97 -19.40 -15.47
C ILE A 73 25.84 -20.34 -16.68
N ALA A 74 26.01 -21.66 -16.46
CA ALA A 74 25.87 -22.62 -17.54
C ALA A 74 24.43 -22.68 -18.08
N GLN A 75 23.42 -22.46 -17.25
CA GLN A 75 22.02 -22.36 -17.68
C GLN A 75 21.78 -21.09 -18.50
N ILE A 76 22.35 -19.94 -18.11
CA ILE A 76 22.30 -18.70 -18.88
C ILE A 76 22.91 -18.90 -20.27
N GLU A 77 24.10 -19.48 -20.35
CA GLU A 77 24.78 -19.75 -21.64
C GLU A 77 24.01 -20.72 -22.55
N LYS A 78 23.17 -21.59 -21.98
CA LYS A 78 22.24 -22.45 -22.71
C LYS A 78 20.92 -21.79 -23.10
N GLY A 79 20.67 -20.53 -22.66
CA GLY A 79 19.41 -19.83 -22.91
C GLY A 79 18.23 -20.30 -22.04
N LEU A 80 18.51 -20.92 -20.88
CA LEU A 80 17.53 -21.50 -19.96
C LEU A 80 17.16 -20.57 -18.80
N VAL A 81 17.50 -19.28 -18.90
CA VAL A 81 17.18 -18.25 -17.91
C VAL A 81 16.72 -16.99 -18.63
N GLY A 82 15.52 -16.51 -18.31
CA GLY A 82 14.92 -15.31 -18.92
C GLY A 82 15.26 -14.03 -18.19
N SER A 83 15.41 -14.11 -16.87
CA SER A 83 15.68 -12.96 -16.02
C SER A 83 16.49 -13.32 -14.77
N MET A 84 17.17 -12.31 -14.21
CA MET A 84 17.88 -12.41 -12.93
C MET A 84 17.41 -11.33 -11.98
N LEU A 85 17.27 -11.69 -10.71
CA LEU A 85 16.86 -10.81 -9.62
C LEU A 85 18.06 -10.47 -8.73
N ASN A 86 18.06 -9.30 -8.09
CA ASN A 86 19.09 -8.86 -7.14
C ASN A 86 20.50 -8.74 -7.75
N ILE A 87 20.58 -8.41 -9.04
CA ILE A 87 21.83 -8.10 -9.75
C ILE A 87 21.82 -6.61 -10.12
N ARG A 88 22.85 -5.91 -9.74
CA ARG A 88 23.03 -4.47 -9.97
C ARG A 88 24.50 -4.08 -10.12
N GLY A 89 24.75 -2.89 -10.65
CA GLY A 89 26.03 -2.37 -11.05
C GLY A 89 26.31 -2.65 -12.53
N ALA A 90 26.67 -1.59 -13.28
CA ALA A 90 26.84 -1.64 -14.73
C ALA A 90 27.82 -2.72 -15.20
N GLU A 91 28.93 -2.90 -14.50
CA GLU A 91 29.92 -3.95 -14.83
C GLU A 91 29.41 -5.36 -14.53
N ARG A 92 28.66 -5.54 -13.42
CA ARG A 92 28.17 -6.86 -13.01
C ARG A 92 27.06 -7.35 -13.93
N THR A 93 26.13 -6.45 -14.28
CA THR A 93 25.07 -6.76 -15.25
C THR A 93 25.65 -7.02 -16.64
N ARG A 94 26.70 -6.26 -17.06
CA ARG A 94 27.42 -6.52 -18.31
C ARG A 94 27.98 -7.92 -18.37
N ARG A 95 28.71 -8.38 -17.34
CA ARG A 95 29.29 -9.74 -17.31
C ARG A 95 28.24 -10.85 -17.47
N LEU A 96 27.08 -10.71 -16.80
CA LEU A 96 26.01 -11.70 -16.95
C LEU A 96 25.35 -11.64 -18.34
N GLN A 97 25.19 -10.44 -18.88
CA GLN A 97 24.66 -10.27 -20.23
C GLN A 97 25.60 -10.87 -21.29
N GLU A 98 26.94 -10.77 -21.12
CA GLU A 98 27.94 -11.43 -21.97
C GLU A 98 27.78 -12.96 -21.97
N HIS A 99 27.42 -13.56 -20.83
CA HIS A 99 27.07 -14.98 -20.77
C HIS A 99 25.80 -15.31 -21.55
N ALA A 100 24.75 -14.49 -21.43
CA ALA A 100 23.53 -14.66 -22.21
C ALA A 100 23.75 -14.56 -23.73
N MET A 101 24.67 -13.71 -24.15
CA MET A 101 25.02 -13.54 -25.57
C MET A 101 25.77 -14.74 -26.15
N LYS A 102 26.25 -15.68 -25.37
CA LYS A 102 26.79 -16.96 -25.83
C LYS A 102 25.73 -18.00 -26.18
N SER A 103 24.50 -17.79 -25.73
CA SER A 103 23.39 -18.72 -26.03
C SER A 103 23.08 -18.75 -27.54
N ARG A 104 22.48 -19.84 -28.00
CA ARG A 104 22.16 -20.10 -29.40
C ARG A 104 21.36 -18.96 -30.07
N LEU A 105 20.36 -18.44 -29.38
CA LEU A 105 19.50 -17.35 -29.89
C LEU A 105 19.90 -15.96 -29.41
N ARG A 106 20.88 -15.85 -28.51
CA ARG A 106 21.38 -14.59 -27.96
C ARG A 106 20.27 -13.71 -27.39
N ILE A 107 19.28 -14.33 -26.72
CA ILE A 107 18.20 -13.59 -26.07
C ILE A 107 18.74 -12.94 -24.81
N PRO A 108 18.66 -11.59 -24.66
CA PRO A 108 19.21 -10.90 -23.50
C PRO A 108 18.44 -11.19 -22.22
N LEU A 109 19.12 -11.13 -21.07
CA LEU A 109 18.49 -11.21 -19.75
C LEU A 109 17.74 -9.93 -19.40
N LEU A 110 16.68 -10.07 -18.61
CA LEU A 110 16.15 -8.97 -17.80
C LEU A 110 16.82 -8.97 -16.42
N PHE A 111 17.13 -7.79 -15.89
CA PHE A 111 17.61 -7.63 -14.52
C PHE A 111 16.54 -6.93 -13.69
N GLY A 112 16.02 -7.63 -12.66
CA GLY A 112 14.99 -7.17 -11.77
C GLY A 112 15.54 -6.78 -10.39
N LEU A 113 14.89 -5.80 -9.73
CA LEU A 113 15.22 -5.38 -8.38
C LEU A 113 14.02 -4.68 -7.72
N ASP A 114 13.90 -4.80 -6.39
CA ASP A 114 12.93 -4.04 -5.59
C ASP A 114 13.41 -2.60 -5.38
N VAL A 115 13.07 -1.70 -6.29
CA VAL A 115 13.36 -0.26 -6.18
C VAL A 115 12.08 0.43 -5.66
N ILE A 116 11.74 0.17 -4.38
CA ILE A 116 10.44 0.56 -3.80
C ILE A 116 10.36 2.07 -3.57
N HIS A 117 11.38 2.65 -2.94
CA HIS A 117 11.44 4.09 -2.67
C HIS A 117 12.85 4.68 -2.86
N GLY A 118 13.52 4.24 -3.89
CA GLY A 118 14.87 4.70 -4.26
C GLY A 118 15.85 3.54 -4.44
N MET A 119 17.06 3.88 -4.80
CA MET A 119 18.17 2.95 -5.02
C MET A 119 19.30 3.28 -4.04
N GLN A 120 20.37 3.96 -4.45
CA GLN A 120 21.37 4.52 -3.54
C GLN A 120 20.87 5.80 -2.87
N THR A 121 20.23 6.70 -3.64
CA THR A 121 19.44 7.79 -3.11
C THR A 121 18.11 7.24 -2.64
N VAL A 122 17.88 7.28 -1.33
CA VAL A 122 16.66 6.77 -0.70
C VAL A 122 15.69 7.93 -0.47
N PHE A 123 14.49 7.83 -1.03
CA PHE A 123 13.37 8.73 -0.80
C PHE A 123 12.59 8.32 0.48
N PRO A 124 11.62 9.11 0.95
CA PRO A 124 10.72 8.66 2.01
C PRO A 124 10.04 7.33 1.68
N VAL A 125 9.77 6.50 2.69
CA VAL A 125 8.97 5.28 2.47
C VAL A 125 7.63 5.61 1.80
N PRO A 126 7.06 4.74 0.97
CA PRO A 126 5.88 5.08 0.15
C PRO A 126 4.69 5.64 0.94
N LEU A 127 4.41 5.11 2.13
CA LEU A 127 3.35 5.64 2.99
C LEU A 127 3.64 7.07 3.47
N ALA A 128 4.92 7.39 3.73
CA ALA A 128 5.35 8.74 4.05
C ALA A 128 5.19 9.68 2.85
N GLU A 129 5.67 9.27 1.68
CA GLU A 129 5.55 10.07 0.47
C GLU A 129 4.08 10.32 0.10
N ALA A 130 3.21 9.33 0.34
CA ALA A 130 1.76 9.46 0.18
C ALA A 130 1.18 10.58 1.07
N SER A 131 1.79 10.90 2.22
CA SER A 131 1.39 12.05 3.05
C SER A 131 1.54 13.39 2.36
N SER A 132 2.36 13.50 1.32
CA SER A 132 2.52 14.75 0.55
C SER A 132 1.28 15.10 -0.26
N PHE A 133 0.47 14.11 -0.65
CA PHE A 133 -0.63 14.23 -1.60
C PHE A 133 -0.24 14.95 -2.90
N ASP A 134 1.03 14.88 -3.28
CA ASP A 134 1.60 15.53 -4.46
C ASP A 134 1.96 14.48 -5.52
N LEU A 135 1.05 14.26 -6.47
CA LEU A 135 1.22 13.26 -7.52
C LEU A 135 2.39 13.57 -8.48
N ASP A 136 2.70 14.87 -8.69
CA ASP A 136 3.85 15.24 -9.51
C ASP A 136 5.16 14.92 -8.79
N LEU A 137 5.23 15.16 -7.49
CA LEU A 137 6.36 14.76 -6.65
C LEU A 137 6.59 13.25 -6.76
N MET A 138 5.54 12.42 -6.56
CA MET A 138 5.63 10.96 -6.61
C MET A 138 6.07 10.46 -8.00
N ARG A 139 5.61 11.11 -9.05
CA ARG A 139 6.08 10.82 -10.42
C ARG A 139 7.57 11.16 -10.58
N ARG A 140 8.03 12.30 -10.05
CA ARG A 140 9.45 12.72 -10.13
C ARG A 140 10.37 11.84 -9.28
N THR A 141 9.96 11.43 -8.09
CA THR A 141 10.75 10.52 -7.23
C THR A 141 10.85 9.14 -7.85
N ALA A 142 9.75 8.58 -8.40
CA ALA A 142 9.79 7.33 -9.16
C ALA A 142 10.69 7.43 -10.39
N ALA A 143 10.66 8.55 -11.14
CA ALA A 143 11.57 8.79 -12.27
C ALA A 143 13.03 8.94 -11.82
N GLY A 144 13.28 9.56 -10.67
CA GLY A 144 14.60 9.67 -10.06
C GLY A 144 15.17 8.29 -9.68
N ALA A 145 14.35 7.48 -9.02
CA ALA A 145 14.69 6.10 -8.66
C ALA A 145 14.94 5.22 -9.89
N ALA A 146 14.10 5.36 -10.94
CA ALA A 146 14.30 4.66 -12.22
C ALA A 146 15.62 5.03 -12.88
N ARG A 147 15.94 6.33 -12.92
CA ARG A 147 17.18 6.82 -13.53
C ARG A 147 18.43 6.26 -12.85
N GLU A 148 18.40 6.19 -11.51
CA GLU A 148 19.52 5.65 -10.73
C GLU A 148 19.63 4.13 -10.88
N ALA A 149 18.51 3.40 -10.85
CA ALA A 149 18.45 1.96 -11.04
C ALA A 149 18.89 1.55 -12.48
N ALA A 150 18.38 2.25 -13.48
CA ALA A 150 18.74 2.03 -14.88
C ALA A 150 20.24 2.27 -15.13
N ALA A 151 20.84 3.29 -14.49
CA ALA A 151 22.28 3.54 -14.57
C ALA A 151 23.10 2.40 -13.98
N GLN A 152 22.55 1.62 -13.04
CA GLN A 152 23.14 0.43 -12.45
C GLN A 152 22.77 -0.88 -13.16
N GLY A 153 22.22 -0.80 -14.38
CA GLY A 153 21.93 -1.96 -15.20
C GLY A 153 20.61 -2.66 -14.89
N VAL A 154 19.73 -2.07 -14.07
CA VAL A 154 18.40 -2.62 -13.77
C VAL A 154 17.44 -2.27 -14.90
N HIS A 155 16.65 -3.25 -15.37
CA HIS A 155 15.66 -3.10 -16.44
C HIS A 155 14.23 -3.09 -15.90
N TRP A 156 13.99 -3.70 -14.74
CA TRP A 156 12.70 -4.05 -14.19
C TRP A 156 12.66 -3.81 -12.69
N THR A 157 11.73 -3.00 -12.22
CA THR A 157 11.50 -2.81 -10.79
C THR A 157 10.24 -3.52 -10.33
N PHE A 158 10.26 -4.12 -9.12
CA PHE A 158 9.07 -4.68 -8.47
C PHE A 158 8.36 -3.60 -7.64
N ALA A 159 8.07 -2.48 -8.29
CA ALA A 159 7.33 -1.33 -7.79
C ALA A 159 6.48 -0.72 -8.92
N PRO A 160 5.37 -0.05 -8.59
CA PRO A 160 4.86 0.31 -7.27
C PRO A 160 4.08 -0.81 -6.58
N MET A 161 4.15 -0.86 -5.25
CA MET A 161 3.17 -1.57 -4.45
C MET A 161 1.89 -0.72 -4.38
N VAL A 162 0.76 -1.31 -4.79
CA VAL A 162 -0.51 -0.61 -4.96
C VAL A 162 -1.65 -1.22 -4.14
N ASP A 163 -1.31 -2.08 -3.18
CA ASP A 163 -2.27 -2.65 -2.25
C ASP A 163 -2.92 -1.56 -1.38
N ILE A 164 -4.24 -1.61 -1.27
CA ILE A 164 -4.98 -0.79 -0.31
C ILE A 164 -4.91 -1.47 1.05
N SER A 165 -4.55 -0.71 2.08
CA SER A 165 -4.42 -1.22 3.45
C SER A 165 -5.36 -0.48 4.41
N ARG A 166 -6.18 -1.25 5.15
CA ARG A 166 -7.12 -0.76 6.16
C ARG A 166 -6.85 -1.33 7.55
N ASP A 167 -5.78 -2.12 7.66
CA ASP A 167 -5.33 -2.71 8.91
C ASP A 167 -3.88 -2.30 9.19
N ALA A 168 -3.69 -1.38 10.13
CA ALA A 168 -2.38 -0.86 10.52
C ALA A 168 -1.46 -1.92 11.15
N ARG A 169 -1.99 -3.11 11.51
CA ARG A 169 -1.22 -4.23 12.04
C ARG A 169 -0.40 -4.93 10.95
N TRP A 170 -0.82 -4.84 9.69
CA TRP A 170 -0.06 -5.35 8.56
C TRP A 170 1.25 -4.58 8.37
N GLY A 171 2.38 -5.28 8.35
CA GLY A 171 3.69 -4.63 8.26
C GLY A 171 3.93 -3.91 6.95
N ARG A 172 3.38 -4.43 5.85
CA ARG A 172 3.59 -3.91 4.50
C ARG A 172 2.78 -2.64 4.18
N VAL A 173 1.99 -2.12 5.11
CA VAL A 173 1.34 -0.79 4.95
C VAL A 173 2.35 0.30 4.59
N VAL A 174 3.60 0.18 5.04
CA VAL A 174 4.70 1.10 4.75
C VAL A 174 5.01 1.23 3.26
N GLU A 175 4.70 0.21 2.46
CA GLU A 175 5.06 0.13 1.04
C GLU A 175 4.01 0.77 0.12
N GLY A 176 2.80 1.06 0.61
CA GLY A 176 1.66 1.51 -0.19
C GLY A 176 1.27 2.97 0.02
N ALA A 177 0.13 3.34 -0.54
CA ALA A 177 -0.43 4.70 -0.49
C ALA A 177 -1.53 4.88 0.58
N GLY A 178 -1.73 3.88 1.46
CA GLY A 178 -2.70 3.92 2.56
C GLY A 178 -4.05 3.29 2.22
N GLU A 179 -5.16 3.88 2.73
CA GLU A 179 -6.46 3.22 2.84
C GLU A 179 -7.45 3.53 1.71
N ASP A 180 -7.19 4.59 0.94
CA ASP A 180 -8.15 5.10 -0.04
C ASP A 180 -7.93 4.54 -1.46
N PRO A 181 -8.90 3.82 -2.05
CA PRO A 181 -8.73 3.20 -3.37
C PRO A 181 -8.64 4.21 -4.52
N TRP A 182 -9.27 5.37 -4.39
CA TRP A 182 -9.20 6.41 -5.43
C TRP A 182 -7.84 7.09 -5.42
N TYR A 183 -7.37 7.51 -4.24
CA TYR A 183 -6.05 8.10 -4.08
C TYR A 183 -4.95 7.09 -4.45
N GLY A 184 -5.07 5.84 -3.99
CA GLY A 184 -4.17 4.75 -4.36
C GLY A 184 -4.09 4.54 -5.88
N SER A 185 -5.22 4.71 -6.59
CA SER A 185 -5.26 4.64 -8.07
C SER A 185 -4.49 5.79 -8.74
N LEU A 186 -4.60 7.01 -8.19
CA LEU A 186 -3.84 8.16 -8.69
C LEU A 186 -2.34 8.00 -8.45
N VAL A 187 -1.95 7.51 -7.27
CA VAL A 187 -0.56 7.22 -6.91
C VAL A 187 0.02 6.11 -7.79
N ALA A 188 -0.75 5.03 -8.02
CA ALA A 188 -0.35 3.94 -8.92
C ALA A 188 0.00 4.47 -10.31
N ARG A 189 -0.88 5.31 -10.88
CA ARG A 189 -0.66 5.98 -12.18
C ARG A 189 0.60 6.83 -12.18
N ALA A 190 0.73 7.72 -11.20
CA ALA A 190 1.88 8.64 -11.11
C ALA A 190 3.21 7.89 -11.01
N ARG A 191 3.27 6.80 -10.22
CA ARG A 191 4.48 6.00 -10.06
C ARG A 191 4.82 5.18 -11.31
N VAL A 192 3.82 4.56 -11.97
CA VAL A 192 4.04 3.85 -13.24
C VAL A 192 4.58 4.82 -14.30
N GLU A 193 3.96 5.99 -14.45
CA GLU A 193 4.43 7.03 -15.37
C GLU A 193 5.85 7.52 -15.02
N GLY A 194 6.18 7.59 -13.74
CA GLY A 194 7.50 7.96 -13.26
C GLY A 194 8.56 6.92 -13.62
N PHE A 195 8.34 5.65 -13.29
CA PHE A 195 9.29 4.57 -13.57
C PHE A 195 9.50 4.33 -15.06
N GLN A 196 8.44 4.36 -15.86
CA GLN A 196 8.47 3.98 -17.27
C GLN A 196 8.66 5.18 -18.22
N GLY A 197 8.48 6.40 -17.74
CA GLY A 197 8.57 7.61 -18.55
C GLY A 197 7.60 7.58 -19.73
N ARG A 198 8.04 8.15 -20.85
CA ARG A 198 7.26 8.14 -22.11
C ARG A 198 7.50 6.89 -22.95
N SER A 199 8.58 6.19 -22.72
CA SER A 199 8.98 5.00 -23.48
C SER A 199 9.97 4.16 -22.68
N LEU A 200 9.75 2.86 -22.64
CA LEU A 200 10.70 1.90 -22.09
C LEU A 200 12.02 1.83 -22.89
N ALA A 201 12.04 2.37 -24.11
CA ALA A 201 13.27 2.46 -24.89
C ALA A 201 14.22 3.56 -24.41
N ASP A 202 13.83 4.41 -23.45
CA ASP A 202 14.71 5.38 -22.83
C ASP A 202 15.58 4.68 -21.76
N VAL A 203 16.89 4.81 -21.86
CA VAL A 203 17.86 4.18 -20.93
C VAL A 203 17.87 4.77 -19.53
N THR A 204 17.02 5.75 -19.25
CA THR A 204 16.80 6.35 -17.91
C THR A 204 15.53 5.82 -17.24
N THR A 205 14.82 4.89 -17.88
CA THR A 205 13.59 4.29 -17.39
C THR A 205 13.76 2.81 -17.07
N VAL A 206 12.86 2.28 -16.25
CA VAL A 206 12.75 0.86 -15.94
C VAL A 206 11.30 0.39 -16.09
N MET A 207 11.10 -0.86 -16.45
CA MET A 207 9.77 -1.47 -16.47
C MET A 207 9.22 -1.56 -15.05
N ALA A 208 8.04 -1.01 -14.80
CA ALA A 208 7.33 -1.07 -13.53
C ALA A 208 6.58 -2.39 -13.33
N CYS A 209 6.32 -2.74 -12.08
CA CYS A 209 5.53 -3.89 -11.67
C CYS A 209 4.52 -3.50 -10.59
N ALA A 210 3.24 -3.51 -10.92
CA ALA A 210 2.19 -3.31 -9.92
C ALA A 210 2.04 -4.56 -9.06
N LYS A 211 2.13 -4.41 -7.72
CA LYS A 211 2.07 -5.54 -6.78
C LYS A 211 1.23 -5.20 -5.55
N HIS A 212 0.63 -6.20 -4.87
CA HIS A 212 0.61 -7.65 -5.15
C HIS A 212 -0.81 -8.06 -5.58
N PHE A 213 -0.98 -8.57 -6.76
CA PHE A 213 -2.29 -8.84 -7.36
C PHE A 213 -2.88 -10.18 -6.89
N ALA A 214 -3.99 -10.20 -6.08
CA ALA A 214 -4.70 -9.02 -5.62
C ALA A 214 -5.20 -9.19 -4.18
N ALA A 215 -5.59 -8.05 -3.60
CA ALA A 215 -6.23 -7.97 -2.29
C ALA A 215 -5.33 -8.36 -1.09
N TYR A 216 -4.02 -8.35 -1.25
CA TYR A 216 -3.07 -8.74 -0.20
C TYR A 216 -3.16 -7.84 1.04
N GLY A 217 -3.44 -6.54 0.88
CA GLY A 217 -3.67 -5.62 1.99
C GLY A 217 -4.92 -5.89 2.85
N ALA A 218 -5.73 -6.90 2.48
CA ALA A 218 -6.90 -7.34 3.22
C ALA A 218 -6.68 -8.63 4.02
N CYS A 219 -5.43 -9.06 4.21
CA CYS A 219 -5.11 -10.26 4.99
C CYS A 219 -5.76 -10.24 6.36
N ILE A 220 -6.42 -11.33 6.74
CA ILE A 220 -7.15 -11.46 8.00
C ILE A 220 -6.24 -11.13 9.19
N ALA A 221 -6.72 -10.23 10.05
CA ALA A 221 -6.05 -9.74 11.26
C ALA A 221 -4.71 -9.00 10.99
N GLY A 222 -4.51 -8.46 9.79
CA GLY A 222 -3.27 -7.78 9.42
C GLY A 222 -2.05 -8.70 9.45
N LYS A 223 -2.24 -10.02 9.38
CA LYS A 223 -1.14 -10.98 9.33
C LYS A 223 -0.65 -11.13 7.90
N ASP A 224 0.64 -10.88 7.71
CA ASP A 224 1.28 -11.10 6.44
C ASP A 224 1.19 -12.58 6.01
N TYR A 225 1.12 -12.86 4.72
CA TYR A 225 0.97 -14.19 4.12
C TYR A 225 -0.33 -14.94 4.49
N ASN A 226 -1.30 -14.25 5.09
CA ASN A 226 -2.54 -14.87 5.54
C ASN A 226 -3.63 -14.82 4.47
N THR A 227 -4.66 -15.63 4.69
CA THR A 227 -5.88 -15.71 3.87
C THR A 227 -6.58 -14.36 3.75
N THR A 228 -7.15 -14.13 2.57
CA THR A 228 -8.03 -13.00 2.27
C THR A 228 -9.41 -13.51 1.87
N ASP A 229 -10.44 -13.16 2.66
CA ASP A 229 -11.83 -13.57 2.41
C ASP A 229 -12.69 -12.33 2.21
N LEU A 230 -13.14 -12.08 0.98
CA LEU A 230 -13.82 -10.87 0.56
C LEU A 230 -15.01 -11.14 -0.36
N SER A 231 -16.06 -10.32 -0.24
CA SER A 231 -17.08 -10.27 -1.29
C SER A 231 -16.50 -9.70 -2.60
N LEU A 232 -17.06 -10.14 -3.73
CA LEU A 232 -16.69 -9.57 -5.05
C LEU A 232 -16.90 -8.04 -5.08
N LEU A 233 -17.96 -7.54 -4.43
CA LEU A 233 -18.21 -6.10 -4.34
C LEU A 233 -17.03 -5.38 -3.64
N THR A 234 -16.56 -5.89 -2.52
CA THR A 234 -15.43 -5.29 -1.79
C THR A 234 -14.14 -5.38 -2.60
N LEU A 235 -13.92 -6.52 -3.28
CA LEU A 235 -12.77 -6.70 -4.16
C LEU A 235 -12.75 -5.63 -5.27
N HIS A 236 -13.85 -5.45 -5.99
CA HIS A 236 -13.95 -4.49 -7.10
C HIS A 236 -14.00 -3.02 -6.66
N ASP A 237 -14.63 -2.71 -5.52
CA ASP A 237 -14.75 -1.32 -5.03
C ASP A 237 -13.46 -0.81 -4.34
N THR A 238 -12.66 -1.73 -3.78
CA THR A 238 -11.57 -1.33 -2.88
C THR A 238 -10.19 -1.77 -3.37
N TYR A 239 -10.01 -3.06 -3.68
CA TYR A 239 -8.67 -3.61 -3.87
C TYR A 239 -8.21 -3.66 -5.33
N LEU A 240 -9.12 -3.74 -6.29
CA LEU A 240 -8.78 -3.78 -7.70
C LEU A 240 -8.55 -2.41 -8.37
N PRO A 241 -9.17 -1.29 -7.93
CA PRO A 241 -9.04 -0.02 -8.64
C PRO A 241 -7.61 0.47 -8.87
N PRO A 242 -6.65 0.38 -7.91
CA PRO A 242 -5.27 0.80 -8.15
C PRO A 242 -4.55 -0.05 -9.19
N PHE A 243 -4.80 -1.36 -9.23
CA PHE A 243 -4.24 -2.24 -10.26
C PHE A 243 -4.78 -1.90 -11.64
N ARG A 244 -6.08 -1.65 -11.74
CA ARG A 244 -6.69 -1.21 -12.99
C ARG A 244 -6.10 0.10 -13.48
N ALA A 245 -5.91 1.07 -12.58
CA ALA A 245 -5.26 2.34 -12.91
C ALA A 245 -3.81 2.15 -13.39
N ALA A 246 -3.06 1.22 -12.80
CA ALA A 246 -1.72 0.87 -13.26
C ALA A 246 -1.74 0.25 -14.67
N VAL A 247 -2.68 -0.67 -14.95
CA VAL A 247 -2.86 -1.26 -16.28
C VAL A 247 -3.24 -0.20 -17.32
N GLU A 248 -4.19 0.67 -17.01
CA GLU A 248 -4.59 1.80 -17.86
C GLU A 248 -3.45 2.80 -18.12
N SER A 249 -2.45 2.83 -17.24
CA SER A 249 -1.23 3.64 -17.41
C SER A 249 -0.11 2.90 -18.15
N GLY A 250 -0.37 1.68 -18.64
CA GLY A 250 0.57 0.89 -19.42
C GLY A 250 1.67 0.22 -18.60
N VAL A 251 1.41 -0.17 -17.36
CA VAL A 251 2.39 -0.90 -16.54
C VAL A 251 2.90 -2.14 -17.28
N GLY A 252 4.21 -2.36 -17.27
CA GLY A 252 4.85 -3.44 -18.03
C GLY A 252 4.67 -4.82 -17.42
N SER A 253 4.46 -4.90 -16.11
CA SER A 253 4.28 -6.17 -15.40
C SER A 253 3.37 -6.03 -14.17
N VAL A 254 2.84 -7.18 -13.73
CA VAL A 254 2.03 -7.32 -12.51
C VAL A 254 2.55 -8.53 -11.74
N MET A 255 2.73 -8.41 -10.43
CA MET A 255 3.17 -9.49 -9.56
C MET A 255 1.99 -10.03 -8.75
N ASN A 256 1.85 -11.36 -8.66
CA ASN A 256 0.83 -12.00 -7.84
C ASN A 256 1.12 -11.83 -6.35
N GLY A 257 0.06 -11.85 -5.52
CA GLY A 257 0.22 -11.85 -4.07
C GLY A 257 0.52 -13.23 -3.50
N PHE A 258 1.08 -13.27 -2.28
CA PHE A 258 1.28 -14.52 -1.52
C PHE A 258 -0.02 -15.11 -0.97
N ASN A 259 -1.02 -14.26 -0.77
CA ASN A 259 -2.28 -14.65 -0.15
C ASN A 259 -3.12 -15.54 -1.06
N ASP A 260 -3.98 -16.36 -0.45
CA ASP A 260 -5.14 -16.86 -1.14
C ASP A 260 -6.30 -15.83 -1.07
N LEU A 261 -7.07 -15.79 -2.12
CA LEU A 261 -8.32 -15.02 -2.19
C LEU A 261 -9.49 -16.00 -2.26
N ASN A 262 -10.32 -16.03 -1.20
CA ASN A 262 -11.47 -16.90 -1.09
C ASN A 262 -11.08 -18.39 -1.32
N GLY A 263 -9.94 -18.81 -0.77
CA GLY A 263 -9.43 -20.17 -0.82
C GLY A 263 -8.64 -20.53 -2.09
N ILE A 264 -8.39 -19.59 -3.00
CA ILE A 264 -7.58 -19.82 -4.20
C ILE A 264 -6.33 -18.93 -4.13
N PRO A 265 -5.10 -19.53 -4.05
CA PRO A 265 -3.87 -18.75 -4.08
C PRO A 265 -3.81 -17.80 -5.29
N ALA A 266 -3.43 -16.55 -5.08
CA ALA A 266 -3.44 -15.52 -6.13
C ALA A 266 -2.64 -15.97 -7.38
N THR A 267 -1.53 -16.66 -7.18
CA THR A 267 -0.67 -17.20 -8.24
C THR A 267 -1.37 -18.28 -9.09
N GLY A 268 -2.31 -19.05 -8.51
CA GLY A 268 -3.12 -20.08 -9.20
C GLY A 268 -4.52 -19.60 -9.59
N ASN A 269 -4.84 -18.31 -9.40
CA ASN A 269 -6.21 -17.79 -9.58
C ASN A 269 -6.49 -17.36 -11.03
N ALA A 270 -7.12 -18.27 -11.79
CA ALA A 270 -7.47 -18.00 -13.19
C ALA A 270 -8.49 -16.85 -13.37
N TYR A 271 -9.38 -16.61 -12.41
CA TYR A 271 -10.29 -15.48 -12.44
C TYR A 271 -9.52 -14.16 -12.42
N LEU A 272 -8.59 -14.01 -11.49
CA LEU A 272 -7.77 -12.80 -11.39
C LEU A 272 -6.92 -12.58 -12.64
N GLN A 273 -6.18 -13.61 -13.08
CA GLN A 273 -5.15 -13.43 -14.12
C GLN A 273 -5.70 -13.55 -15.55
N ARG A 274 -6.48 -14.62 -15.85
CA ARG A 274 -6.99 -14.84 -17.22
C ARG A 274 -8.24 -14.03 -17.50
N THR A 275 -9.26 -14.12 -16.61
CA THR A 275 -10.54 -13.47 -16.87
C THR A 275 -10.43 -11.96 -16.72
N LEU A 276 -9.99 -11.50 -15.56
CA LEU A 276 -10.01 -10.08 -15.21
C LEU A 276 -8.83 -9.32 -15.84
N LEU A 277 -7.58 -9.68 -15.48
CA LEU A 277 -6.39 -8.93 -15.87
C LEU A 277 -6.15 -8.99 -17.38
N LYS A 278 -5.95 -10.20 -17.92
CA LYS A 278 -5.61 -10.40 -19.33
C LYS A 278 -6.84 -10.30 -20.26
N GLY A 279 -8.01 -10.74 -19.78
CA GLY A 279 -9.27 -10.72 -20.56
C GLY A 279 -9.98 -9.38 -20.52
N GLU A 280 -10.60 -9.04 -19.38
CA GLU A 280 -11.46 -7.86 -19.28
C GLU A 280 -10.69 -6.54 -19.37
N TRP A 281 -9.50 -6.47 -18.75
CA TRP A 281 -8.68 -5.25 -18.77
C TRP A 281 -7.73 -5.18 -19.98
N GLY A 282 -7.58 -6.28 -20.73
CA GLY A 282 -6.75 -6.31 -21.94
C GLY A 282 -5.24 -6.13 -21.65
N PHE A 283 -4.77 -6.57 -20.50
CA PHE A 283 -3.37 -6.41 -20.10
C PHE A 283 -2.43 -7.17 -21.04
N ASP A 284 -1.54 -6.45 -21.71
CA ASP A 284 -0.53 -6.99 -22.66
C ASP A 284 0.84 -7.24 -22.03
N GLY A 285 1.05 -6.77 -20.79
CA GLY A 285 2.26 -7.01 -20.02
C GLY A 285 2.41 -8.45 -19.54
N LEU A 286 3.49 -8.72 -18.81
CA LEU A 286 3.76 -10.03 -18.21
C LEU A 286 3.31 -10.08 -16.74
N THR A 287 2.89 -11.26 -16.29
CA THR A 287 2.65 -11.55 -14.88
C THR A 287 3.81 -12.36 -14.30
N VAL A 288 4.22 -12.02 -13.09
CA VAL A 288 5.27 -12.73 -12.36
C VAL A 288 4.73 -13.25 -11.04
N SER A 289 5.13 -14.43 -10.63
CA SER A 289 4.86 -14.93 -9.28
C SER A 289 5.61 -14.06 -8.26
N ASP A 290 5.13 -13.96 -7.04
CA ASP A 290 5.98 -13.52 -5.96
C ASP A 290 7.01 -14.60 -5.62
N TRP A 291 7.96 -14.29 -4.73
CA TRP A 291 9.10 -15.14 -4.38
C TRP A 291 8.67 -16.53 -3.90
N GLY A 292 8.88 -17.55 -4.73
CA GLY A 292 8.52 -18.93 -4.41
C GLY A 292 7.02 -19.23 -4.42
N SER A 293 6.14 -18.26 -4.73
CA SER A 293 4.69 -18.39 -4.52
C SER A 293 4.00 -19.47 -5.38
N ILE A 294 4.62 -19.93 -6.49
CA ILE A 294 4.14 -21.11 -7.19
C ILE A 294 4.29 -22.35 -6.31
N GLY A 295 5.47 -22.55 -5.71
CA GLY A 295 5.74 -23.65 -4.79
C GLY A 295 4.87 -23.61 -3.53
N GLU A 296 4.53 -22.41 -3.06
CA GLU A 296 3.71 -22.20 -1.87
C GLU A 296 2.25 -22.65 -2.05
N MET A 297 1.77 -22.89 -3.27
CA MET A 297 0.46 -23.49 -3.47
C MET A 297 0.35 -24.91 -2.88
N VAL A 298 1.49 -25.59 -2.65
CA VAL A 298 1.51 -26.90 -1.97
C VAL A 298 1.20 -26.75 -0.47
N PRO A 299 1.93 -25.95 0.32
CA PRO A 299 1.56 -25.72 1.71
C PRO A 299 0.21 -25.01 1.90
N HIS A 300 -0.29 -24.25 0.91
CA HIS A 300 -1.67 -23.77 0.90
C HIS A 300 -2.70 -24.92 0.84
N GLY A 301 -2.29 -26.15 0.49
CA GLY A 301 -3.19 -27.28 0.26
C GLY A 301 -4.01 -27.15 -1.02
N TYR A 302 -3.64 -26.25 -1.92
CA TYR A 302 -4.29 -26.05 -3.21
C TYR A 302 -3.73 -26.97 -4.30
N ALA A 303 -2.42 -27.20 -4.31
CA ALA A 303 -1.74 -28.12 -5.21
C ALA A 303 -1.22 -29.34 -4.45
N ALA A 304 -1.27 -30.52 -5.08
CA ALA A 304 -0.80 -31.76 -4.48
C ALA A 304 0.73 -31.82 -4.36
N ASP A 305 1.43 -31.28 -5.34
CA ASP A 305 2.88 -31.24 -5.43
C ASP A 305 3.34 -30.09 -6.36
N LEU A 306 4.66 -29.98 -6.57
CA LEU A 306 5.25 -28.94 -7.42
C LEU A 306 4.82 -29.05 -8.90
N ARG A 307 4.51 -30.27 -9.38
CA ARG A 307 4.03 -30.51 -10.74
C ARG A 307 2.62 -29.92 -10.92
N ASP A 308 1.73 -30.21 -9.97
CA ASP A 308 0.37 -29.68 -9.95
C ASP A 308 0.37 -28.15 -9.78
N ALA A 309 1.25 -27.63 -8.92
CA ALA A 309 1.45 -26.18 -8.75
C ALA A 309 1.91 -25.50 -10.06
N ALA A 310 2.88 -26.08 -10.78
CA ALA A 310 3.33 -25.54 -12.06
C ALA A 310 2.19 -25.53 -13.10
N ARG A 311 1.41 -26.61 -13.17
CA ARG A 311 0.24 -26.71 -14.05
C ARG A 311 -0.79 -25.62 -13.71
N ALA A 312 -1.13 -25.49 -12.44
CA ALA A 312 -2.11 -24.52 -11.97
C ALA A 312 -1.68 -23.07 -12.27
N ALA A 313 -0.42 -22.72 -12.00
CA ALA A 313 0.10 -21.38 -12.23
C ALA A 313 0.12 -20.97 -13.71
N ILE A 314 0.69 -21.80 -14.59
CA ILE A 314 0.80 -21.48 -16.03
C ILE A 314 -0.58 -21.40 -16.69
N THR A 315 -1.50 -22.31 -16.33
CA THR A 315 -2.87 -22.28 -16.84
C THR A 315 -3.67 -21.11 -16.31
N ALA A 316 -3.43 -20.70 -15.06
CA ALA A 316 -4.02 -19.48 -14.51
C ALA A 316 -3.47 -18.19 -15.15
N GLY A 317 -2.33 -18.24 -15.81
CA GLY A 317 -1.76 -17.12 -16.55
C GLY A 317 -0.56 -16.45 -15.88
N CYS A 318 0.11 -17.09 -14.92
CA CYS A 318 1.38 -16.63 -14.39
C CYS A 318 2.49 -16.91 -15.42
N ASP A 319 3.16 -15.84 -15.90
CA ASP A 319 4.10 -15.95 -17.03
C ASP A 319 5.54 -16.22 -16.57
N VAL A 320 5.94 -15.72 -15.40
CA VAL A 320 7.31 -15.84 -14.89
C VAL A 320 7.30 -16.47 -13.50
N ASP A 321 8.12 -17.51 -13.33
CA ASP A 321 8.37 -18.20 -12.07
C ASP A 321 9.57 -17.55 -11.35
N MET A 322 9.29 -16.82 -10.27
CA MET A 322 10.33 -16.25 -9.41
C MET A 322 10.73 -17.29 -8.35
N GLU A 323 11.87 -17.91 -8.54
CA GLU A 323 12.58 -18.77 -7.56
C GLU A 323 11.90 -20.11 -7.17
N SER A 324 10.66 -20.42 -7.56
CA SER A 324 10.04 -21.72 -7.24
C SER A 324 10.69 -22.89 -7.97
N ARG A 325 11.30 -22.64 -9.13
CA ARG A 325 11.81 -23.66 -10.07
C ARG A 325 10.74 -24.67 -10.53
N ALA A 326 9.49 -24.32 -10.38
CA ALA A 326 8.37 -25.17 -10.76
C ALA A 326 8.32 -25.35 -12.29
N TYR A 327 8.46 -24.23 -13.02
CA TYR A 327 8.38 -24.27 -14.48
C TYR A 327 9.56 -25.02 -15.10
N VAL A 328 10.78 -24.67 -14.74
CA VAL A 328 11.98 -25.31 -15.31
C VAL A 328 12.08 -26.80 -15.00
N SER A 329 11.47 -27.26 -13.89
CA SER A 329 11.52 -28.66 -13.49
C SER A 329 10.32 -29.50 -13.96
N ARG A 330 9.17 -28.90 -14.32
CA ARG A 330 7.92 -29.63 -14.54
C ARG A 330 7.19 -29.36 -15.85
N LEU A 331 7.35 -28.16 -16.47
CA LEU A 331 6.54 -27.84 -17.65
C LEU A 331 6.80 -28.75 -18.84
N ARG A 332 8.04 -29.22 -19.03
CA ARG A 332 8.35 -30.15 -20.12
C ARG A 332 7.54 -31.45 -20.03
N GLU A 333 7.46 -32.04 -18.83
CA GLU A 333 6.68 -33.24 -18.57
C GLU A 333 5.19 -32.98 -18.79
N LEU A 334 4.68 -31.87 -18.25
CA LEU A 334 3.26 -31.48 -18.37
C LEU A 334 2.82 -31.26 -19.82
N VAL A 335 3.69 -30.74 -20.67
CA VAL A 335 3.41 -30.61 -22.11
C VAL A 335 3.45 -31.97 -22.80
N ALA A 336 4.43 -32.83 -22.49
CA ALA A 336 4.54 -34.14 -23.06
C ALA A 336 3.35 -35.07 -22.72
N ASP A 337 2.80 -34.89 -21.50
CA ASP A 337 1.63 -35.61 -21.01
C ASP A 337 0.29 -35.02 -21.52
N GLY A 338 0.34 -33.85 -22.20
CA GLY A 338 -0.84 -33.13 -22.71
C GLY A 338 -1.68 -32.41 -21.65
N GLU A 339 -1.15 -32.25 -20.43
CA GLU A 339 -1.83 -31.53 -19.33
C GLU A 339 -1.70 -30.02 -19.41
N VAL A 340 -0.68 -29.52 -20.11
CA VAL A 340 -0.46 -28.09 -20.42
C VAL A 340 -0.28 -27.95 -21.93
N ALA A 341 -1.10 -27.10 -22.55
CA ALA A 341 -0.92 -26.76 -23.95
C ALA A 341 0.34 -25.89 -24.14
N GLU A 342 1.19 -26.20 -25.12
CA GLU A 342 2.38 -25.39 -25.44
C GLU A 342 2.01 -23.92 -25.72
N ALA A 343 0.83 -23.65 -26.25
CA ALA A 343 0.30 -22.31 -26.46
C ALA A 343 0.25 -21.45 -25.19
N CYS A 344 0.08 -22.06 -23.99
CA CYS A 344 0.16 -21.32 -22.72
C CYS A 344 1.58 -20.78 -22.46
N ILE A 345 2.59 -21.59 -22.82
CA ILE A 345 4.01 -21.23 -22.74
C ILE A 345 4.33 -20.17 -23.78
N ASP A 346 3.82 -20.32 -24.99
CA ASP A 346 4.02 -19.37 -26.10
C ASP A 346 3.45 -17.98 -25.75
N ASP A 347 2.25 -17.90 -25.15
CA ASP A 347 1.68 -16.63 -24.68
C ASP A 347 2.60 -15.95 -23.64
N ALA A 348 3.10 -16.71 -22.68
CA ALA A 348 4.01 -16.19 -21.66
C ALA A 348 5.34 -15.69 -22.28
N VAL A 349 5.94 -16.46 -23.18
CA VAL A 349 7.16 -16.08 -23.89
C VAL A 349 6.96 -14.84 -24.76
N ARG A 350 5.83 -14.74 -25.49
CA ARG A 350 5.48 -13.57 -26.29
C ARG A 350 5.51 -12.28 -25.46
N ARG A 351 4.91 -12.32 -24.26
CA ARG A 351 4.88 -11.17 -23.34
C ARG A 351 6.27 -10.79 -22.86
N ILE A 352 7.11 -11.76 -22.50
CA ILE A 352 8.49 -11.52 -22.08
C ILE A 352 9.33 -10.94 -23.21
N LEU A 353 9.26 -11.54 -24.42
CA LEU A 353 10.00 -11.06 -25.59
C LEU A 353 9.56 -9.63 -25.98
N LEU A 354 8.24 -9.34 -25.92
CA LEU A 354 7.73 -7.99 -26.16
C LEU A 354 8.41 -6.95 -25.25
N LYS A 355 8.50 -7.23 -23.96
CA LYS A 355 9.14 -6.29 -23.00
C LYS A 355 10.64 -6.14 -23.27
N LYS A 356 11.34 -7.20 -23.62
CA LYS A 356 12.76 -7.14 -24.04
C LYS A 356 12.97 -6.29 -25.30
N PHE A 357 12.06 -6.37 -26.29
CA PHE A 357 12.07 -5.49 -27.47
C PHE A 357 11.76 -4.04 -27.10
N GLN A 358 10.73 -3.80 -26.27
CA GLN A 358 10.35 -2.45 -25.84
C GLN A 358 11.46 -1.74 -25.05
N LEU A 359 12.24 -2.49 -24.25
CA LEU A 359 13.43 -2.01 -23.56
C LEU A 359 14.64 -1.79 -24.48
N GLY A 360 14.55 -2.18 -25.77
CA GLY A 360 15.64 -2.04 -26.75
C GLY A 360 16.79 -3.01 -26.53
N LEU A 361 16.60 -4.08 -25.73
CA LEU A 361 17.68 -5.02 -25.40
C LEU A 361 18.08 -5.91 -26.57
N PHE A 362 17.21 -6.12 -27.55
CA PHE A 362 17.57 -6.83 -28.80
C PHE A 362 18.38 -5.97 -29.76
N ASP A 363 18.21 -4.63 -29.70
CA ASP A 363 19.00 -3.70 -30.53
C ASP A 363 20.41 -3.50 -29.93
N ASP A 364 20.50 -3.36 -28.59
CA ASP A 364 21.77 -3.32 -27.84
C ASP A 364 21.55 -3.93 -26.44
N PRO A 365 22.03 -5.17 -26.19
CA PRO A 365 21.89 -5.85 -24.90
C PRO A 365 22.69 -5.19 -23.78
N PHE A 366 23.64 -4.32 -24.08
CA PHE A 366 24.54 -3.67 -23.14
C PHE A 366 24.19 -2.22 -22.85
N ARG A 367 23.11 -1.70 -23.43
CA ARG A 367 22.72 -0.28 -23.35
C ARG A 367 22.55 0.28 -21.94
N TYR A 368 22.25 -0.57 -20.95
CA TYR A 368 22.15 -0.22 -19.53
C TYR A 368 23.47 -0.40 -18.76
N CYS A 369 24.49 -1.00 -19.38
CA CYS A 369 25.76 -1.36 -18.75
C CYS A 369 26.85 -0.30 -19.01
N ASP A 370 26.66 0.92 -18.52
CA ASP A 370 27.55 2.07 -18.69
C ASP A 370 28.09 2.57 -17.33
N PRO A 371 29.35 2.22 -16.96
CA PRO A 371 29.93 2.63 -15.68
C PRO A 371 30.08 4.16 -15.51
N GLU A 372 30.28 4.90 -16.61
CA GLU A 372 30.38 6.35 -16.53
C GLU A 372 29.01 7.00 -16.23
N ARG A 373 27.93 6.47 -16.83
CA ARG A 373 26.56 6.89 -16.50
C ARG A 373 26.21 6.56 -15.06
N GLU A 374 26.59 5.37 -14.57
CA GLU A 374 26.42 4.98 -13.17
C GLU A 374 27.09 6.00 -12.24
N ALA A 375 28.39 6.28 -12.46
CA ALA A 375 29.17 7.20 -11.63
C ALA A 375 28.60 8.64 -11.60
N ARG A 376 28.01 9.11 -12.71
CA ARG A 376 27.40 10.45 -12.77
C ARG A 376 26.00 10.54 -12.21
N THR A 377 25.31 9.41 -12.06
CA THR A 377 23.89 9.38 -11.69
C THR A 377 23.68 9.07 -10.22
N VAL A 378 24.44 8.13 -9.68
CA VAL A 378 24.31 7.67 -8.30
C VAL A 378 24.57 8.81 -7.31
N LEU A 379 23.63 9.03 -6.38
CA LEU A 379 23.69 10.05 -5.30
C LEU A 379 23.98 11.48 -5.79
N CYS A 380 23.67 11.78 -7.05
CA CYS A 380 23.93 13.12 -7.58
C CYS A 380 23.08 14.19 -6.88
N ASP A 381 23.57 15.44 -6.88
CA ASP A 381 22.94 16.56 -6.17
C ASP A 381 21.46 16.78 -6.49
N SER A 382 21.07 16.53 -7.75
CA SER A 382 19.66 16.67 -8.16
C SER A 382 18.75 15.61 -7.52
N LEU A 383 19.26 14.39 -7.30
CA LEU A 383 18.51 13.34 -6.59
C LEU A 383 18.45 13.62 -5.09
N ARG A 384 19.55 14.05 -4.47
CA ARG A 384 19.57 14.47 -3.06
C ARG A 384 18.62 15.64 -2.81
N SER A 385 18.60 16.64 -3.69
CA SER A 385 17.67 17.77 -3.61
C SER A 385 16.21 17.32 -3.72
N LEU A 386 15.91 16.37 -4.62
CA LEU A 386 14.58 15.79 -4.76
C LEU A 386 14.19 14.96 -3.51
N ALA A 387 15.14 14.22 -2.93
CA ALA A 387 14.92 13.47 -1.70
C ALA A 387 14.57 14.41 -0.52
N ARG A 388 15.28 15.54 -0.39
CA ARG A 388 14.96 16.56 0.62
C ARG A 388 13.58 17.20 0.39
N GLU A 389 13.25 17.53 -0.87
CA GLU A 389 11.92 18.05 -1.22
C GLU A 389 10.82 17.04 -0.86
N ALA A 390 11.00 15.76 -1.19
CA ALA A 390 10.06 14.71 -0.86
C ALA A 390 9.92 14.54 0.67
N ALA A 391 11.03 14.57 1.39
CA ALA A 391 11.04 14.41 2.84
C ALA A 391 10.30 15.55 3.56
N VAL A 392 10.53 16.81 3.21
CA VAL A 392 9.83 17.95 3.88
C VAL A 392 8.33 17.91 3.63
N ARG A 393 7.90 17.50 2.42
CA ARG A 393 6.48 17.42 2.06
C ARG A 393 5.77 16.22 2.69
N SER A 394 6.51 15.22 3.14
CA SER A 394 5.99 14.00 3.78
C SER A 394 5.73 14.17 5.28
N ILE A 395 6.32 15.16 5.94
CA ILE A 395 6.16 15.39 7.38
C ILE A 395 4.77 15.90 7.69
N VAL A 396 4.09 15.27 8.67
CA VAL A 396 2.75 15.65 9.11
C VAL A 396 2.80 16.27 10.50
N LEU A 397 2.30 17.49 10.65
CA LEU A 397 2.13 18.15 11.95
C LEU A 397 0.82 17.67 12.59
N LEU A 398 0.91 16.89 13.67
CA LEU A 398 -0.26 16.30 14.35
C LEU A 398 -0.76 17.17 15.51
N LYS A 399 0.15 17.93 16.16
CA LYS A 399 -0.16 18.78 17.31
C LYS A 399 0.78 19.98 17.33
N ASN A 400 0.27 21.18 17.73
CA ASN A 400 1.08 22.38 17.89
C ASN A 400 0.40 23.35 18.88
N ASP A 401 0.46 23.03 20.18
CA ASP A 401 -0.14 23.83 21.22
C ASP A 401 0.68 25.09 21.49
N GLY A 402 -0.01 26.22 21.66
CA GLY A 402 0.61 27.51 22.00
C GLY A 402 1.66 27.97 20.98
N GLU A 403 1.49 27.62 19.71
CA GLU A 403 2.44 27.98 18.64
C GLU A 403 3.89 27.58 19.02
N THR A 404 4.07 26.37 19.55
CA THR A 404 5.38 25.83 19.96
C THR A 404 6.33 25.76 18.77
N LEU A 405 5.84 25.45 17.61
CA LEU A 405 6.51 25.46 16.30
C LEU A 405 5.93 26.58 15.43
N PRO A 406 6.73 27.20 14.52
CA PRO A 406 8.13 26.92 14.24
C PRO A 406 9.10 27.51 15.28
N LEU A 407 10.33 26.98 15.29
CA LEU A 407 11.44 27.51 16.09
C LEU A 407 12.23 28.63 15.34
N ASP A 408 11.55 29.40 14.50
CA ASP A 408 12.16 30.43 13.63
C ASP A 408 12.90 31.55 14.40
N ARG A 409 12.36 31.92 15.57
CA ARG A 409 12.92 32.96 16.46
C ARG A 409 13.67 32.38 17.65
N PHE A 410 13.83 31.06 17.71
CA PHE A 410 14.49 30.41 18.82
C PHE A 410 16.00 30.48 18.66
N THR A 411 16.66 31.20 19.58
CA THR A 411 18.13 31.39 19.60
C THR A 411 18.81 30.58 20.69
N GLY A 412 18.04 29.88 21.51
CA GLY A 412 18.51 29.09 22.64
C GLY A 412 19.12 27.72 22.27
N THR A 413 19.32 26.91 23.27
CA THR A 413 19.86 25.55 23.16
C THR A 413 18.73 24.55 23.03
N VAL A 414 18.86 23.61 22.10
CA VAL A 414 17.94 22.49 21.88
C VAL A 414 18.49 21.25 22.57
N ALA A 415 17.69 20.58 23.41
CA ALA A 415 17.99 19.23 23.83
C ALA A 415 17.38 18.25 22.82
N LEU A 416 18.22 17.51 22.12
CA LEU A 416 17.80 16.44 21.21
C LEU A 416 17.93 15.12 21.97
N ILE A 417 16.80 14.49 22.22
CA ILE A 417 16.70 13.25 23.01
C ILE A 417 16.15 12.14 22.13
N GLY A 418 16.64 10.91 22.37
CA GLY A 418 16.17 9.72 21.67
C GLY A 418 17.23 9.12 20.75
N ALA A 419 17.51 7.85 20.94
CA ALA A 419 18.53 7.15 20.17
C ALA A 419 18.15 7.07 18.67
N LEU A 420 16.85 7.05 18.31
CA LEU A 420 16.37 7.16 16.92
C LEU A 420 16.82 8.46 16.24
N ALA A 421 17.07 9.54 17.00
CA ALA A 421 17.47 10.83 16.41
C ALA A 421 18.88 10.82 15.77
N ASP A 422 19.71 9.79 16.07
CA ASP A 422 21.06 9.64 15.53
C ASP A 422 21.24 8.28 14.81
N SER A 423 20.16 7.57 14.51
CA SER A 423 20.19 6.27 13.85
C SER A 423 19.95 6.40 12.35
N ARG A 424 21.03 6.35 11.55
CA ARG A 424 20.98 6.44 10.08
C ARG A 424 20.13 5.34 9.47
N ILE A 425 20.29 4.10 9.95
CA ILE A 425 19.59 2.94 9.40
C ILE A 425 18.08 3.01 9.64
N ASP A 426 17.65 3.55 10.79
CA ASP A 426 16.21 3.71 11.06
C ASP A 426 15.61 4.84 10.23
N MET A 427 16.34 5.93 9.98
CA MET A 427 15.88 7.01 9.10
C MET A 427 15.84 6.60 7.62
N ARG A 428 16.75 5.70 7.19
CA ARG A 428 16.73 5.13 5.85
C ARG A 428 15.43 4.35 5.59
N GLY A 429 14.95 3.61 6.60
CA GLY A 429 13.76 2.78 6.52
C GLY A 429 14.01 1.40 5.93
N ILE A 430 12.92 0.63 5.82
CA ILE A 430 12.87 -0.71 5.22
C ILE A 430 12.77 -0.60 3.69
N TRP A 431 13.09 -1.68 2.96
CA TRP A 431 13.01 -1.72 1.50
C TRP A 431 13.83 -0.64 0.78
N ALA A 432 14.92 -0.21 1.37
CA ALA A 432 15.78 0.82 0.83
C ALA A 432 16.82 0.30 -0.17
N SER A 433 16.58 -0.89 -0.75
CA SER A 433 17.47 -1.55 -1.71
C SER A 433 18.94 -1.50 -1.25
N ASP A 434 19.81 -0.78 -1.98
CA ASP A 434 21.23 -0.59 -1.68
C ASP A 434 21.55 0.75 -1.01
N GLY A 435 20.54 1.50 -0.61
CA GLY A 435 20.72 2.83 -0.03
C GLY A 435 21.85 2.85 1.01
N ALA A 436 22.87 3.63 0.73
CA ALA A 436 24.04 3.74 1.57
C ALA A 436 23.65 4.34 2.93
N VAL A 437 23.84 3.58 4.01
CA VAL A 437 23.50 4.03 5.36
C VAL A 437 24.31 5.26 5.75
N GLU A 438 25.56 5.31 5.29
CA GLU A 438 26.53 6.38 5.57
C GLU A 438 26.09 7.73 4.98
N GLU A 439 25.30 7.69 3.89
CA GLU A 439 24.83 8.89 3.18
C GLU A 439 23.55 9.51 3.79
N VAL A 440 22.95 8.84 4.77
CA VAL A 440 21.74 9.34 5.45
C VAL A 440 22.10 10.42 6.45
N VAL A 441 21.50 11.59 6.33
CA VAL A 441 21.64 12.69 7.30
C VAL A 441 20.74 12.43 8.49
N THR A 442 21.33 12.35 9.71
CA THR A 442 20.57 12.14 10.95
C THR A 442 19.88 13.43 11.42
N VAL A 443 18.84 13.28 12.26
CA VAL A 443 18.19 14.45 12.90
C VAL A 443 19.22 15.29 13.67
N ARG A 444 20.16 14.63 14.36
CA ARG A 444 21.25 15.27 15.06
C ARG A 444 22.08 16.15 14.12
N GLU A 445 22.55 15.58 13.01
CA GLU A 445 23.34 16.31 12.02
C GLU A 445 22.58 17.48 11.39
N GLY A 446 21.30 17.27 11.02
CA GLY A 446 20.45 18.33 10.48
C GLY A 446 20.27 19.50 11.45
N LEU A 447 20.02 19.22 12.75
CA LEU A 447 19.90 20.25 13.76
C LEU A 447 21.26 20.91 14.10
N GLU A 448 22.35 20.15 14.15
CA GLU A 448 23.71 20.70 14.35
C GLU A 448 24.09 21.64 13.19
N ALA A 449 23.76 21.28 11.96
CA ALA A 449 23.96 22.14 10.79
C ALA A 449 23.13 23.42 10.85
N ARG A 450 21.86 23.32 11.30
CA ARG A 450 20.92 24.45 11.35
C ARG A 450 21.20 25.43 12.49
N TYR A 451 21.43 24.92 13.70
CA TYR A 451 21.53 25.74 14.90
C TYR A 451 22.98 25.90 15.41
N GLY A 452 23.90 25.13 14.91
CA GLY A 452 25.28 25.02 15.39
C GLY A 452 25.45 23.94 16.45
N ARG A 453 26.51 23.13 16.34
CA ARG A 453 26.80 21.99 17.20
C ARG A 453 26.79 22.30 18.70
N ALA A 454 27.29 23.50 19.09
CA ALA A 454 27.33 23.92 20.50
C ALA A 454 25.93 24.16 21.10
N LYS A 455 24.90 24.36 20.26
CA LYS A 455 23.52 24.59 20.69
C LYS A 455 22.66 23.34 20.72
N VAL A 456 23.16 22.19 20.26
CA VAL A 456 22.42 20.90 20.27
C VAL A 456 23.00 20.01 21.37
N LEU A 457 22.22 19.80 22.44
CA LEU A 457 22.58 18.91 23.54
C LEU A 457 21.95 17.53 23.28
N TYR A 458 22.73 16.61 22.75
CA TYR A 458 22.25 15.26 22.46
C TYR A 458 22.35 14.32 23.66
N ALA A 459 21.32 13.49 23.84
CA ALA A 459 21.34 12.33 24.74
C ALA A 459 20.43 11.21 24.19
N GLU A 460 20.89 9.98 24.25
CA GLU A 460 20.14 8.82 23.70
C GLU A 460 18.75 8.63 24.33
N GLY A 461 18.62 8.89 25.65
CA GLY A 461 17.35 8.75 26.36
C GLY A 461 16.90 7.31 26.60
N TYR A 462 17.18 6.42 25.66
CA TYR A 462 16.92 4.98 25.73
C TYR A 462 17.92 4.21 24.84
N ASP A 463 18.10 2.94 25.14
CA ASP A 463 18.87 2.01 24.35
C ASP A 463 18.03 1.47 23.16
N LEU A 464 18.56 1.47 21.94
CA LEU A 464 17.84 1.11 20.73
C LEU A 464 17.36 -0.35 20.69
N GLU A 465 18.12 -1.27 21.30
CA GLU A 465 17.81 -2.70 21.21
C GLU A 465 16.84 -3.15 22.32
N THR A 466 17.01 -2.60 23.52
CA THR A 466 16.28 -3.04 24.71
C THR A 466 15.19 -2.09 25.16
N ASN A 467 15.13 -0.88 24.60
CA ASN A 467 14.32 0.25 25.07
C ASN A 467 14.57 0.66 26.52
N ARG A 468 15.66 0.20 27.15
CA ARG A 468 16.01 0.57 28.53
C ARG A 468 16.25 2.08 28.61
N LEU A 469 15.59 2.74 29.55
CA LEU A 469 15.68 4.18 29.73
C LEU A 469 17.03 4.63 30.31
N HIS A 470 17.60 5.68 29.74
CA HIS A 470 18.76 6.43 30.18
C HIS A 470 18.33 7.84 30.64
N LEU A 471 17.46 7.91 31.66
CA LEU A 471 16.80 9.17 32.06
C LEU A 471 17.77 10.24 32.59
N ALA A 472 18.80 9.89 33.36
CA ALA A 472 19.66 10.88 34.01
C ALA A 472 20.34 11.83 32.99
N PRO A 473 21.05 11.35 31.93
CA PRO A 473 21.66 12.22 30.95
C PRO A 473 20.58 12.96 30.11
N ALA A 474 19.45 12.35 29.80
CA ALA A 474 18.34 12.99 29.07
C ALA A 474 17.74 14.18 29.84
N LEU A 475 17.44 14.00 31.13
CA LEU A 475 16.92 15.07 31.99
C LEU A 475 17.96 16.15 32.25
N ALA A 476 19.25 15.81 32.34
CA ALA A 476 20.32 16.79 32.47
C ALA A 476 20.43 17.70 31.23
N ALA A 477 20.33 17.13 30.03
CA ALA A 477 20.28 17.88 28.77
C ALA A 477 19.02 18.75 28.70
N ALA A 478 17.84 18.21 29.02
CA ALA A 478 16.56 18.90 28.99
C ALA A 478 16.53 20.13 29.92
N ARG A 479 17.04 20.01 31.16
CA ARG A 479 17.08 21.14 32.11
C ARG A 479 17.94 22.29 31.63
N ARG A 480 19.02 22.02 30.90
CA ARG A 480 19.96 23.01 30.35
C ARG A 480 19.46 23.65 29.05
N ALA A 481 18.49 23.05 28.40
CA ALA A 481 17.97 23.53 27.13
C ALA A 481 16.78 24.51 27.30
N GLY A 482 16.50 25.27 26.27
CA GLY A 482 15.29 26.10 26.18
C GLY A 482 14.08 25.34 25.61
N VAL A 483 14.34 24.29 24.82
CA VAL A 483 13.32 23.44 24.20
C VAL A 483 13.86 22.00 24.12
N VAL A 484 12.96 21.02 24.19
CA VAL A 484 13.28 19.62 24.04
C VAL A 484 12.67 19.08 22.75
N VAL A 485 13.47 18.43 21.91
CA VAL A 485 13.04 17.65 20.76
C VAL A 485 13.33 16.19 21.12
N VAL A 486 12.30 15.32 21.09
CA VAL A 486 12.45 13.91 21.42
C VAL A 486 12.00 13.03 20.28
N ALA A 487 12.86 12.10 19.84
CA ALA A 487 12.55 11.11 18.80
C ALA A 487 12.13 9.79 19.43
N VAL A 488 10.94 9.31 19.08
CA VAL A 488 10.32 8.05 19.56
C VAL A 488 9.65 7.32 18.42
N GLY A 489 9.32 6.04 18.60
CA GLY A 489 8.59 5.27 17.59
C GLY A 489 9.17 3.90 17.34
N GLU A 490 9.14 3.49 16.06
CA GLU A 490 9.57 2.16 15.60
C GLU A 490 10.96 2.18 14.95
N ARG A 491 11.67 1.06 15.08
CA ARG A 491 12.88 0.73 14.31
C ARG A 491 12.50 0.31 12.87
N TYR A 492 13.42 0.53 11.91
CA TYR A 492 13.21 0.22 10.47
C TYR A 492 12.72 -1.20 10.19
N PHE A 493 13.11 -2.19 10.99
CA PHE A 493 12.74 -3.59 10.81
C PHE A 493 11.41 -3.98 11.47
N GLN A 494 10.70 -3.06 12.11
CA GLN A 494 9.44 -3.34 12.82
C GLN A 494 8.20 -3.16 11.94
N SER A 495 8.32 -2.52 10.78
CA SER A 495 7.34 -2.50 9.69
C SER A 495 7.98 -3.09 8.42
N GLY A 496 7.17 -3.48 7.45
CA GLY A 496 7.60 -4.16 6.23
C GLY A 496 7.12 -5.60 6.17
N GLU A 497 7.66 -6.36 5.25
CA GLU A 497 7.30 -7.75 5.01
C GLU A 497 7.62 -8.64 6.21
N ALA A 498 6.73 -9.57 6.53
CA ALA A 498 6.79 -10.45 7.71
C ALA A 498 6.87 -9.70 9.04
N ARG A 499 6.33 -8.46 9.11
CA ARG A 499 6.39 -7.60 10.31
C ARG A 499 4.98 -7.20 10.79
N SER A 500 4.08 -8.18 10.83
CA SER A 500 2.75 -7.99 11.42
C SER A 500 2.84 -7.77 12.94
N LYS A 501 2.08 -6.82 13.46
CA LYS A 501 2.01 -6.52 14.89
C LYS A 501 0.59 -6.67 15.40
N ALA A 502 0.39 -7.35 16.52
CA ALA A 502 -0.90 -7.40 17.22
C ALA A 502 -1.17 -6.09 17.99
N ASP A 503 -0.12 -5.50 18.56
CA ASP A 503 -0.14 -4.21 19.24
C ASP A 503 0.74 -3.22 18.46
N ILE A 504 0.13 -2.10 18.06
CA ILE A 504 0.78 -1.03 17.30
C ILE A 504 1.11 0.19 18.16
N ALA A 505 1.05 0.06 19.49
CA ALA A 505 1.52 1.10 20.38
C ALA A 505 3.05 1.27 20.28
N ILE A 506 3.54 2.48 20.46
CA ILE A 506 4.97 2.72 20.63
C ILE A 506 5.44 2.10 21.95
N PRO A 507 6.75 1.81 22.11
CA PRO A 507 7.24 1.25 23.37
C PRO A 507 6.85 2.12 24.57
N ARG A 508 6.32 1.50 25.62
CA ARG A 508 5.92 2.18 26.86
C ARG A 508 7.04 3.05 27.45
N GLN A 509 8.29 2.60 27.33
CA GLN A 509 9.46 3.35 27.77
C GLN A 509 9.61 4.67 27.01
N HIS A 510 9.24 4.73 25.74
CA HIS A 510 9.24 5.97 24.97
C HIS A 510 8.22 6.97 25.54
N GLU A 511 7.04 6.52 25.90
CA GLU A 511 5.99 7.36 26.54
C GLU A 511 6.44 7.85 27.92
N GLU A 512 7.06 6.96 28.71
CA GLU A 512 7.65 7.31 30.02
C GLU A 512 8.75 8.37 29.89
N LEU A 513 9.59 8.29 28.86
CA LEU A 513 10.61 9.29 28.56
C LEU A 513 9.99 10.65 28.26
N VAL A 514 9.00 10.72 27.35
CA VAL A 514 8.33 11.97 26.99
C VAL A 514 7.69 12.60 28.22
N ARG A 515 6.99 11.83 29.04
CA ARG A 515 6.40 12.30 30.30
C ARG A 515 7.44 12.85 31.27
N ALA A 516 8.57 12.16 31.42
CA ALA A 516 9.66 12.59 32.30
C ALA A 516 10.31 13.91 31.81
N LEU A 517 10.49 14.05 30.49
CA LEU A 517 11.02 15.28 29.88
C LEU A 517 10.06 16.46 30.06
N LYS A 518 8.74 16.24 29.92
CA LYS A 518 7.72 17.26 30.19
C LYS A 518 7.76 17.73 31.64
N GLY A 519 8.07 16.83 32.58
CA GLY A 519 8.28 17.15 34.01
C GLY A 519 9.43 18.11 34.28
N CYS A 520 10.33 18.38 33.33
CA CYS A 520 11.35 19.40 33.44
C CYS A 520 10.82 20.85 33.22
N GLY A 521 9.53 21.03 32.94
CA GLY A 521 8.92 22.34 32.72
C GLY A 521 9.33 23.00 31.41
N LYS A 522 9.78 22.24 30.43
CA LYS A 522 10.19 22.73 29.11
C LYS A 522 9.11 22.43 28.07
N ARG A 523 9.13 23.18 26.94
CA ARG A 523 8.38 22.79 25.75
C ARG A 523 8.98 21.51 25.19
N VAL A 524 8.11 20.53 24.90
CA VAL A 524 8.48 19.23 24.36
C VAL A 524 7.88 19.06 22.97
N ILE A 525 8.73 18.81 22.00
CA ILE A 525 8.39 18.54 20.61
C ILE A 525 8.72 17.05 20.36
N THR A 526 7.72 16.25 20.04
CA THR A 526 7.90 14.83 19.75
C THR A 526 7.97 14.60 18.26
N LEU A 527 9.05 13.92 17.83
CA LEU A 527 9.22 13.36 16.49
C LEU A 527 8.80 11.90 16.54
N LEU A 528 7.68 11.57 15.92
CA LEU A 528 7.17 10.20 15.82
C LEU A 528 7.70 9.55 14.55
N MET A 529 8.57 8.54 14.71
CA MET A 529 9.23 7.83 13.62
C MET A 529 8.66 6.42 13.46
N GLY A 530 8.31 6.01 12.24
CA GLY A 530 7.79 4.66 12.01
C GLY A 530 7.24 4.46 10.60
N GLY A 531 6.83 3.22 10.31
CA GLY A 531 6.33 2.80 9.00
C GLY A 531 4.84 2.51 8.95
N ARG A 532 4.08 2.77 10.01
CA ARG A 532 2.63 2.49 10.11
C ARG A 532 1.92 3.50 10.98
N PRO A 533 0.58 3.59 10.97
CA PRO A 533 -0.19 4.22 12.05
C PRO A 533 0.14 3.56 13.39
N MET A 534 0.43 4.38 14.40
CA MET A 534 0.80 3.93 15.75
C MET A 534 -0.09 4.56 16.80
N ILE A 535 -0.21 3.91 17.97
CA ILE A 535 -0.86 4.44 19.16
C ILE A 535 0.23 5.05 20.05
N PHE A 536 0.07 6.33 20.46
CA PHE A 536 1.07 7.10 21.22
C PHE A 536 0.40 8.17 22.13
N ASP A 537 -0.73 7.84 22.72
CA ASP A 537 -1.61 8.79 23.44
C ASP A 537 -0.90 9.49 24.58
N GLU A 538 -0.14 8.77 25.41
CA GLU A 538 0.62 9.33 26.53
C GLU A 538 1.71 10.28 26.03
N ALA A 539 2.41 9.91 24.96
CA ALA A 539 3.41 10.80 24.36
C ALA A 539 2.76 12.07 23.79
N ALA A 540 1.62 11.95 23.11
CA ALA A 540 0.87 13.09 22.59
C ALA A 540 0.37 14.00 23.71
N ALA A 541 -0.15 13.44 24.83
CA ALA A 541 -0.64 14.19 25.97
C ALA A 541 0.45 15.02 26.66
N HIS A 542 1.69 14.53 26.66
CA HIS A 542 2.84 15.18 27.31
C HIS A 542 3.73 15.97 26.33
N SER A 543 3.30 16.16 25.09
CA SER A 543 3.99 16.98 24.07
C SER A 543 3.25 18.29 23.82
N ASP A 544 3.99 19.37 23.57
CA ASP A 544 3.42 20.64 23.10
C ASP A 544 3.27 20.67 21.58
N ALA A 545 4.13 19.95 20.86
CA ALA A 545 3.99 19.68 19.43
C ALA A 545 4.36 18.24 19.10
N VAL A 546 3.71 17.70 18.07
CA VAL A 546 3.98 16.34 17.54
C VAL A 546 4.10 16.40 16.04
N LEU A 547 5.22 15.95 15.53
CA LEU A 547 5.50 15.75 14.11
C LEU A 547 5.59 14.25 13.82
N LEU A 548 4.76 13.73 12.92
CA LEU A 548 4.98 12.42 12.35
C LEU A 548 6.00 12.56 11.23
N THR A 549 7.18 12.04 11.47
CA THR A 549 8.32 12.15 10.58
C THR A 549 8.58 10.88 9.79
N TRP A 550 7.83 9.81 10.02
CA TRP A 550 7.99 8.55 9.30
C TRP A 550 9.47 8.08 9.25
N TRP A 551 9.86 7.44 8.13
CA TRP A 551 11.24 7.17 7.71
C TRP A 551 11.46 7.89 6.37
N LEU A 552 12.32 8.91 6.38
CA LEU A 552 12.40 9.91 5.30
C LEU A 552 13.57 9.71 4.33
N GLY A 553 14.38 8.65 4.53
CA GLY A 553 15.48 8.32 3.62
C GLY A 553 16.71 9.22 3.79
N THR A 554 17.45 9.41 2.70
CA THR A 554 18.79 10.05 2.67
C THR A 554 18.83 11.43 3.32
N GLU A 555 17.83 12.27 3.10
CA GLU A 555 17.82 13.67 3.55
C GLU A 555 16.94 13.92 4.81
N ALA A 556 16.65 12.85 5.58
CA ALA A 556 15.74 12.90 6.72
C ALA A 556 16.03 14.01 7.71
N GLY A 557 17.28 14.12 8.18
CA GLY A 557 17.65 15.11 9.20
C GLY A 557 17.56 16.54 8.71
N ASN A 558 17.97 16.80 7.47
CA ASN A 558 17.84 18.11 6.85
C ASN A 558 16.36 18.53 6.74
N ALA A 559 15.50 17.64 6.27
CA ALA A 559 14.07 17.91 6.13
C ALA A 559 13.39 18.19 7.48
N ILE A 560 13.71 17.38 8.51
CA ILE A 560 13.18 17.61 9.87
C ILE A 560 13.65 18.96 10.42
N ALA A 561 14.92 19.32 10.21
CA ALA A 561 15.45 20.62 10.65
C ALA A 561 14.76 21.79 9.93
N ASP A 562 14.47 21.67 8.62
CA ASP A 562 13.76 22.68 7.84
C ASP A 562 12.34 22.92 8.38
N VAL A 563 11.62 21.84 8.70
CA VAL A 563 10.27 21.96 9.27
C VAL A 563 10.33 22.54 10.67
N LEU A 564 11.19 22.02 11.57
CA LEU A 564 11.31 22.52 12.94
C LEU A 564 11.67 24.01 12.98
N SER A 565 12.54 24.47 12.09
CA SER A 565 12.97 25.88 12.04
C SER A 565 11.97 26.82 11.35
N GLY A 566 10.96 26.29 10.66
CA GLY A 566 10.01 27.10 9.88
C GLY A 566 10.53 27.50 8.49
N GLU A 567 11.67 26.95 8.04
CA GLU A 567 12.11 27.09 6.66
C GLU A 567 11.10 26.47 5.69
N TYR A 568 10.45 25.40 6.13
CA TYR A 568 9.34 24.78 5.43
C TYR A 568 8.09 24.71 6.34
N ASN A 569 6.95 25.19 5.83
CA ASN A 569 5.66 25.09 6.50
C ASN A 569 5.07 23.69 6.28
N PRO A 570 4.83 22.85 7.32
CA PRO A 570 4.36 21.49 7.14
C PRO A 570 3.06 21.45 6.36
N SER A 571 3.04 20.61 5.33
CA SER A 571 1.92 20.45 4.39
C SER A 571 1.37 19.02 4.34
N GLY A 572 2.06 18.07 4.94
CA GLY A 572 1.68 16.66 4.93
C GLY A 572 0.31 16.39 5.57
N LYS A 573 -0.40 15.40 5.05
CA LYS A 573 -1.69 14.90 5.54
C LYS A 573 -1.63 13.38 5.67
N LEU A 574 -2.37 12.82 6.62
CA LEU A 574 -2.38 11.38 6.86
C LEU A 574 -3.03 10.62 5.68
N PRO A 575 -2.33 9.68 5.04
CA PRO A 575 -2.90 8.85 3.97
C PRO A 575 -3.61 7.61 4.53
N MET A 576 -3.59 7.43 5.85
CA MET A 576 -4.22 6.34 6.57
C MET A 576 -4.69 6.81 7.95
N THR A 577 -5.86 6.34 8.36
CA THR A 577 -6.46 6.64 9.67
C THR A 577 -5.61 6.06 10.80
N PHE A 578 -5.34 6.86 11.83
CA PHE A 578 -4.66 6.45 13.07
C PHE A 578 -5.72 6.05 14.12
N PRO A 579 -5.81 4.78 14.53
CA PRO A 579 -6.75 4.36 15.55
C PRO A 579 -6.39 4.94 16.92
N ALA A 580 -7.40 5.20 17.75
CA ALA A 580 -7.20 5.50 19.17
C ALA A 580 -6.97 4.22 19.99
N HIS A 581 -7.45 3.08 19.51
CA HIS A 581 -7.28 1.79 20.16
C HIS A 581 -7.17 0.67 19.11
N VAL A 582 -6.34 -0.33 19.36
CA VAL A 582 -6.14 -1.45 18.43
C VAL A 582 -7.44 -2.20 18.12
N GLY A 583 -8.39 -2.22 19.05
CA GLY A 583 -9.73 -2.85 18.87
C GLY A 583 -10.61 -2.16 17.84
N GLN A 584 -10.28 -0.93 17.39
CA GLN A 584 -11.02 -0.25 16.32
C GLN A 584 -10.66 -0.77 14.94
N ILE A 585 -9.55 -1.50 14.78
CA ILE A 585 -9.06 -1.96 13.47
C ILE A 585 -9.90 -3.14 12.96
N PRO A 586 -10.34 -3.10 11.67
CA PRO A 586 -10.03 -2.10 10.65
C PRO A 586 -10.82 -0.80 10.82
N ILE A 587 -10.14 0.35 10.73
CA ILE A 587 -10.76 1.68 10.78
C ILE A 587 -10.27 2.52 9.59
N TYR A 588 -11.19 3.17 8.88
CA TYR A 588 -10.91 3.96 7.69
C TYR A 588 -12.06 4.97 7.45
N TYR A 589 -11.80 6.07 6.75
CA TYR A 589 -12.76 7.18 6.66
C TYR A 589 -14.00 6.89 5.82
N ASN A 590 -13.91 6.01 4.81
CA ASN A 590 -14.96 5.80 3.81
C ASN A 590 -15.86 4.59 4.12
N TYR A 591 -16.32 4.48 5.37
CA TYR A 591 -17.31 3.48 5.76
C TYR A 591 -18.57 3.55 4.92
N LYS A 592 -19.13 2.38 4.64
CA LYS A 592 -20.53 2.30 4.18
C LYS A 592 -21.46 2.59 5.36
N SER A 593 -22.46 3.46 5.14
CA SER A 593 -23.48 3.71 6.16
C SER A 593 -24.23 2.42 6.52
N THR A 594 -24.38 2.17 7.81
CA THR A 594 -25.15 1.04 8.33
C THR A 594 -26.60 1.44 8.60
N GLY A 595 -27.47 0.47 8.86
CA GLY A 595 -28.85 0.76 9.29
C GLY A 595 -28.96 1.40 10.67
N ARG A 596 -27.88 1.27 11.48
CA ARG A 596 -27.78 1.83 12.85
C ARG A 596 -26.36 2.39 13.05
N PRO A 597 -26.06 3.55 12.45
CA PRO A 597 -24.73 4.12 12.48
C PRO A 597 -24.29 4.44 13.91
N GLU A 598 -23.00 4.60 14.07
CA GLU A 598 -22.36 5.00 15.32
C GLU A 598 -22.94 6.31 15.85
N SER A 599 -23.06 6.43 17.19
CA SER A 599 -23.64 7.59 17.84
C SER A 599 -23.10 7.77 19.25
N LYS A 600 -22.67 8.99 19.58
CA LYS A 600 -22.26 9.39 20.95
C LYS A 600 -23.43 9.42 21.93
N ALA A 601 -24.67 9.47 21.43
CA ALA A 601 -25.87 9.37 22.27
C ALA A 601 -26.16 7.95 22.78
N GLY A 602 -25.39 6.96 22.33
CA GLY A 602 -25.56 5.55 22.66
C GLY A 602 -26.84 4.96 22.06
N GLY A 603 -27.33 3.85 22.63
CA GLY A 603 -28.52 3.15 22.19
C GLY A 603 -28.22 1.91 21.35
N TYR A 604 -29.15 1.54 20.45
CA TYR A 604 -29.00 0.38 19.57
C TYR A 604 -28.23 0.80 18.27
N THR A 605 -26.94 1.06 18.41
CA THR A 605 -26.05 1.48 17.34
C THR A 605 -24.90 0.49 17.15
N CYS A 606 -24.07 0.63 16.13
CA CYS A 606 -22.89 -0.20 15.91
C CYS A 606 -21.65 0.29 16.69
N SER A 607 -21.81 1.23 17.63
CA SER A 607 -20.71 1.74 18.47
C SER A 607 -20.17 0.69 19.45
N TYR A 608 -18.88 0.75 19.78
CA TYR A 608 -18.31 0.03 20.91
C TYR A 608 -18.91 0.54 22.24
N GLN A 609 -18.87 -0.29 23.27
CA GLN A 609 -19.42 0.08 24.60
C GLN A 609 -18.38 0.78 25.49
N ASP A 610 -17.11 0.53 25.25
CA ASP A 610 -15.99 0.83 26.14
C ASP A 610 -15.00 1.85 25.55
N ILE A 611 -15.08 2.12 24.27
CA ILE A 611 -14.27 3.13 23.57
C ILE A 611 -15.12 3.98 22.64
N ASP A 612 -14.66 5.21 22.36
CA ASP A 612 -15.26 6.06 21.32
C ASP A 612 -15.01 5.42 19.93
N PHE A 613 -15.88 5.68 19.00
CA PHE A 613 -15.71 5.25 17.61
C PHE A 613 -14.78 6.18 16.79
N GLU A 614 -14.54 7.40 17.28
CA GLU A 614 -13.66 8.35 16.62
C GLU A 614 -12.20 7.84 16.63
N PRO A 615 -11.46 7.97 15.52
CA PRO A 615 -10.04 7.68 15.53
C PRO A 615 -9.23 8.74 16.28
N ALA A 616 -7.98 8.44 16.63
CA ALA A 616 -7.07 9.43 17.16
C ALA A 616 -6.81 10.55 16.14
N TYR A 617 -6.54 10.17 14.88
CA TYR A 617 -6.41 11.11 13.76
C TYR A 617 -7.01 10.48 12.50
N PRO A 618 -7.97 11.16 11.82
CA PRO A 618 -8.59 10.62 10.61
C PRO A 618 -7.68 10.78 9.38
N PHE A 619 -7.98 10.02 8.33
CA PHE A 619 -7.42 10.25 6.99
C PHE A 619 -7.53 11.72 6.59
N GLY A 620 -6.49 12.28 5.96
CA GLY A 620 -6.42 13.67 5.55
C GLY A 620 -6.07 14.67 6.66
N PHE A 621 -5.92 14.20 7.92
CA PHE A 621 -5.53 15.07 9.02
C PHE A 621 -4.08 15.54 8.90
N GLY A 622 -3.84 16.79 9.23
CA GLY A 622 -2.52 17.41 9.31
C GLY A 622 -2.66 18.93 9.48
N LEU A 623 -1.87 19.51 10.36
CA LEU A 623 -1.84 20.93 10.64
C LEU A 623 -0.77 21.63 9.80
N SER A 624 -0.79 22.95 9.79
CA SER A 624 0.22 23.83 9.24
C SER A 624 0.54 24.92 10.24
N TYR A 625 1.64 25.66 10.04
CA TYR A 625 1.94 26.87 10.83
C TYR A 625 1.00 28.03 10.49
N THR A 626 0.35 27.95 9.33
CA THR A 626 -0.68 28.88 8.90
C THR A 626 -2.05 28.18 8.91
N THR A 627 -3.12 28.97 8.98
CA THR A 627 -4.50 28.47 8.95
C THR A 627 -5.10 28.58 7.56
N PHE A 628 -5.96 27.62 7.21
CA PHE A 628 -6.65 27.56 5.93
C PHE A 628 -8.17 27.52 6.18
N GLU A 629 -8.91 28.24 5.38
CA GLU A 629 -10.36 28.09 5.28
C GLU A 629 -10.69 27.31 4.01
N ILE A 630 -11.29 26.12 4.19
CA ILE A 630 -11.72 25.28 3.07
C ILE A 630 -13.22 25.48 2.90
N GLY A 631 -13.62 26.09 1.77
CA GLY A 631 -15.02 26.29 1.44
C GLY A 631 -15.75 24.97 1.16
N THR A 632 -17.08 24.97 1.31
CA THR A 632 -17.91 23.81 0.96
C THR A 632 -17.77 23.50 -0.52
N PRO A 633 -17.45 22.25 -0.90
CA PRO A 633 -17.35 21.88 -2.31
C PRO A 633 -18.71 21.99 -2.99
N THR A 634 -18.71 22.53 -4.20
CA THR A 634 -19.91 22.64 -5.02
C THR A 634 -19.82 21.67 -6.20
N LEU A 635 -20.96 21.07 -6.55
CA LEU A 635 -21.05 20.18 -7.69
C LEU A 635 -21.72 20.93 -8.86
N GLU A 636 -21.08 20.92 -10.01
CA GLU A 636 -21.64 21.47 -11.26
C GLU A 636 -22.90 20.69 -11.68
N LYS A 637 -22.90 19.36 -11.44
CA LYS A 637 -24.00 18.46 -11.77
C LYS A 637 -24.32 17.58 -10.56
N ARG A 638 -25.55 17.63 -10.07
CA ARG A 638 -25.98 16.87 -8.87
C ARG A 638 -26.48 15.46 -9.17
N VAL A 639 -26.75 15.15 -10.44
CA VAL A 639 -27.28 13.86 -10.89
C VAL A 639 -26.49 13.41 -12.11
N TRP A 640 -25.90 12.20 -12.03
CA TRP A 640 -25.28 11.51 -13.15
C TRP A 640 -26.09 10.27 -13.51
N ARG A 641 -26.20 9.99 -14.79
CA ARG A 641 -26.78 8.74 -15.29
C ARG A 641 -25.66 7.74 -15.59
N LEU A 642 -25.94 6.47 -15.36
CA LEU A 642 -25.00 5.41 -15.70
C LEU A 642 -24.69 5.45 -17.22
N GLY A 643 -23.41 5.43 -17.59
CA GLY A 643 -22.97 5.53 -18.99
C GLY A 643 -22.77 6.94 -19.52
N GLU A 644 -23.05 8.01 -18.76
CA GLU A 644 -22.65 9.36 -19.16
C GLU A 644 -21.12 9.52 -19.02
N PRO A 645 -20.40 9.92 -20.10
CA PRO A 645 -18.98 10.15 -20.02
C PRO A 645 -18.66 11.34 -19.11
N GLY A 646 -17.68 11.19 -18.23
CA GLY A 646 -17.03 12.31 -17.57
C GLY A 646 -17.78 12.96 -16.44
N GLY A 647 -18.45 12.17 -15.58
CA GLY A 647 -18.87 12.62 -14.25
C GLY A 647 -17.70 12.87 -13.31
N GLY A 648 -16.49 13.13 -13.80
CA GLY A 648 -15.37 13.56 -13.01
C GLY A 648 -15.67 14.93 -12.41
N VAL A 649 -15.36 15.12 -11.12
CA VAL A 649 -15.14 16.46 -10.59
C VAL A 649 -14.12 17.09 -11.53
N ARG A 650 -14.54 18.04 -12.37
CA ARG A 650 -13.61 18.76 -13.23
C ARG A 650 -12.55 19.35 -12.33
N GLY A 651 -11.35 18.82 -12.44
CA GLY A 651 -10.22 19.43 -11.84
C GLY A 651 -10.10 20.83 -12.40
N ALA A 652 -10.27 21.82 -11.54
CA ALA A 652 -10.13 23.18 -11.92
C ALA A 652 -8.72 23.45 -12.47
N GLY A 653 -8.61 23.51 -13.79
CA GLY A 653 -7.68 24.46 -14.39
C GLY A 653 -8.10 25.91 -14.09
N ASP A 654 -9.42 26.15 -13.88
CA ASP A 654 -9.99 27.49 -13.71
C ASP A 654 -11.11 27.54 -12.63
N GLY A 655 -11.07 26.67 -11.62
CA GLY A 655 -12.01 26.70 -10.49
C GLY A 655 -11.60 27.67 -9.39
N PRO A 656 -12.54 28.10 -8.52
CA PRO A 656 -12.22 29.01 -7.41
C PRO A 656 -11.13 28.42 -6.54
N ARG A 657 -10.21 29.27 -6.10
CA ARG A 657 -9.12 28.91 -5.21
C ARG A 657 -9.69 28.39 -3.91
N TYR A 658 -9.48 27.11 -3.62
CA TYR A 658 -9.85 26.48 -2.35
C TYR A 658 -8.82 26.82 -1.29
N GLY A 659 -9.17 27.68 -0.35
CA GLY A 659 -8.38 28.11 0.80
C GLY A 659 -7.69 29.44 0.56
N GLN A 660 -7.98 30.39 1.43
CA GLN A 660 -7.15 31.56 1.64
C GLN A 660 -6.24 31.29 2.83
N GLU A 661 -4.95 31.54 2.66
CA GLU A 661 -4.00 31.50 3.76
C GLU A 661 -4.23 32.76 4.63
N TYR A 662 -4.62 32.54 5.87
CA TYR A 662 -4.69 33.61 6.87
C TYR A 662 -3.38 33.68 7.65
N ARG A 663 -2.61 34.73 7.44
CA ARG A 663 -1.45 34.97 8.28
C ARG A 663 -1.91 35.55 9.63
N SER A 664 -1.31 35.05 10.70
CA SER A 664 -1.47 35.65 12.02
C SER A 664 -1.10 37.16 11.97
N PRO A 665 -1.85 38.08 12.61
CA PRO A 665 -1.59 39.49 12.56
C PRO A 665 -0.26 39.92 13.20
N HIS A 666 0.53 39.02 13.75
CA HIS A 666 1.79 39.33 14.43
C HIS A 666 3.07 38.98 13.65
N GLY A 667 3.02 38.86 12.34
CA GLY A 667 4.17 38.57 11.48
C GLY A 667 4.52 39.73 10.56
N SER A 668 5.15 40.84 11.05
CA SER A 668 5.80 41.80 10.19
C SER A 668 7.18 41.30 9.77
N GLY A 669 7.38 41.04 8.49
CA GLY A 669 8.69 40.73 7.95
C GLY A 669 8.56 40.27 6.49
N ASP A 670 9.05 41.14 5.58
CA ASP A 670 9.20 40.83 4.17
C ASP A 670 9.97 39.51 3.99
N ARG A 671 9.26 38.46 3.56
CA ARG A 671 9.88 37.23 3.04
C ARG A 671 9.47 37.04 1.61
N PRO A 672 10.36 36.59 0.74
CA PRO A 672 10.03 36.41 -0.66
C PRO A 672 8.89 35.38 -0.76
N ALA A 673 7.93 35.69 -1.61
CA ALA A 673 6.79 34.85 -1.92
C ALA A 673 7.28 33.44 -2.28
N LEU A 674 6.80 32.46 -1.56
CA LEU A 674 6.95 31.06 -1.95
C LEU A 674 6.46 30.91 -3.40
N HIS A 675 7.29 30.31 -4.24
CA HIS A 675 7.04 30.13 -5.66
C HIS A 675 5.62 29.62 -5.92
N PRO A 676 4.91 30.15 -6.92
CA PRO A 676 3.55 29.71 -7.27
C PRO A 676 3.56 28.39 -8.05
N GLY A 677 4.08 27.34 -7.44
CA GLY A 677 4.18 26.00 -8.05
C GLY A 677 3.35 24.92 -7.34
N SER A 678 2.85 25.19 -6.16
CA SER A 678 1.93 24.26 -5.47
C SER A 678 0.54 24.44 -6.05
N ARG A 679 0.24 23.73 -7.13
CA ARG A 679 -1.14 23.53 -7.58
C ARG A 679 -1.91 22.87 -6.45
N GLY A 680 -2.90 23.60 -5.95
CA GLY A 680 -3.65 23.27 -4.75
C GLY A 680 -4.12 21.82 -4.69
N PHE A 681 -3.81 21.23 -3.57
CA PHE A 681 -4.36 19.97 -3.11
C PHE A 681 -5.90 20.02 -3.17
N ARG A 682 -6.49 19.06 -3.85
CA ARG A 682 -7.92 18.82 -3.83
C ARG A 682 -8.21 17.78 -2.77
N ASP A 683 -8.89 18.19 -1.75
CA ASP A 683 -9.44 17.29 -0.77
C ASP A 683 -10.50 16.38 -1.44
N PRO A 684 -10.30 15.05 -1.50
CA PRO A 684 -11.35 14.14 -1.93
C PRO A 684 -12.35 13.87 -0.82
N SER A 685 -12.19 14.53 0.35
CA SER A 685 -12.87 14.13 1.55
C SER A 685 -14.30 14.65 1.64
N ARG A 686 -15.19 13.77 2.05
CA ARG A 686 -16.40 14.09 2.81
C ARG A 686 -16.09 14.45 4.27
N ALA A 687 -14.84 14.40 4.71
CA ALA A 687 -14.44 14.78 6.03
C ALA A 687 -14.41 16.31 6.09
N GLY A 688 -15.52 16.90 6.43
CA GLY A 688 -15.52 18.23 6.99
C GLY A 688 -14.52 18.24 8.14
N ALA A 689 -13.51 19.10 8.09
CA ALA A 689 -12.57 19.26 9.16
C ALA A 689 -13.35 19.51 10.45
N ALA A 690 -13.48 18.47 11.28
CA ALA A 690 -14.05 18.61 12.61
C ALA A 690 -13.07 19.51 13.38
N ARG A 691 -13.45 20.74 13.61
CA ARG A 691 -12.79 21.58 14.62
C ARG A 691 -12.91 20.82 15.93
N VAL A 692 -11.80 20.37 16.47
CA VAL A 692 -11.75 19.95 17.88
C VAL A 692 -11.96 21.23 18.70
N PRO A 693 -13.01 21.34 19.51
CA PRO A 693 -13.18 22.49 20.39
C PRO A 693 -12.07 22.45 21.45
N SER A 694 -11.20 23.43 21.47
CA SER A 694 -10.32 23.70 22.59
C SER A 694 -11.18 24.20 23.76
N GLY A 695 -11.31 23.38 24.80
CA GLY A 695 -11.88 23.81 26.05
C GLY A 695 -12.92 22.84 26.66
N ALA A 696 -12.45 21.82 27.35
CA ALA A 696 -13.21 21.21 28.43
C ALA A 696 -12.51 21.52 29.76
N PRO A 697 -13.21 22.04 30.77
CA PRO A 697 -12.63 22.27 32.11
C PRO A 697 -12.42 20.93 32.82
N PRO A 698 -11.44 20.83 33.76
CA PRO A 698 -11.14 19.58 34.45
C PRO A 698 -12.29 19.15 35.34
N ALA A 699 -12.70 17.88 35.21
CA ALA A 699 -13.68 17.28 36.10
C ALA A 699 -13.18 17.22 37.54
N ARG A 700 -13.94 17.82 38.46
CA ARG A 700 -13.74 17.72 39.91
C ARG A 700 -13.99 16.27 40.37
N ARG A 701 -13.00 15.71 41.04
CA ARG A 701 -13.14 14.52 41.86
C ARG A 701 -14.21 14.77 42.96
N THR A 702 -15.17 13.89 43.06
CA THR A 702 -15.99 13.73 44.27
C THR A 702 -15.83 12.31 44.79
N ASP A 703 -15.82 12.26 46.11
CA ASP A 703 -15.39 11.23 47.03
C ASP A 703 -16.16 9.90 46.99
N ARG A 704 -15.49 8.94 47.58
CA ARG A 704 -15.90 7.57 47.86
C ARG A 704 -17.15 7.46 48.74
N GLY A 705 -18.16 6.73 48.27
CA GLY A 705 -19.23 6.18 49.11
C GLY A 705 -19.12 4.66 49.19
N ARG A 706 -18.90 4.14 50.39
CA ARG A 706 -18.93 2.71 50.73
C ARG A 706 -20.33 2.13 50.54
N LEU A 707 -20.42 0.96 49.92
CA LEU A 707 -21.58 0.11 49.90
C LEU A 707 -21.40 -1.08 50.85
N HIS A 708 -22.29 -1.24 51.80
CA HIS A 708 -22.50 -2.45 52.57
C HIS A 708 -23.60 -3.33 51.92
N PRO A 709 -23.54 -4.67 52.07
CA PRO A 709 -24.50 -5.58 51.45
C PRO A 709 -25.68 -5.90 52.41
N GLY A 710 -26.86 -6.05 51.86
CA GLY A 710 -28.03 -6.50 52.61
C GLY A 710 -29.21 -6.92 51.73
N GLY A 711 -29.41 -8.15 51.63
CA GLY A 711 -30.51 -9.06 51.67
C GLY A 711 -31.86 -8.74 50.99
N GLY A 712 -32.43 -9.76 50.36
CA GLY A 712 -33.88 -9.96 50.33
C GLY A 712 -34.48 -10.08 48.93
N GLY A 713 -34.73 -11.32 48.52
CA GLY A 713 -35.49 -11.67 47.31
C GLY A 713 -36.99 -11.44 47.52
N ALA A 714 -37.70 -11.49 46.41
CA ALA A 714 -39.14 -11.53 46.15
C ALA A 714 -39.62 -10.31 45.33
N GLY A 715 -39.99 -10.54 44.08
CA GLY A 715 -40.61 -9.49 43.27
C GLY A 715 -40.58 -9.69 41.74
N ILE A 716 -40.59 -10.93 41.26
CA ILE A 716 -40.51 -11.18 39.78
C ILE A 716 -41.87 -11.53 39.14
N LEU A 717 -42.98 -11.51 39.84
CA LEU A 717 -44.26 -12.01 39.29
C LEU A 717 -45.35 -10.96 39.00
N GLU A 718 -45.15 -9.68 39.26
CA GLU A 718 -46.21 -8.68 39.01
C GLU A 718 -46.01 -7.71 37.83
N ARG A 719 -44.91 -7.86 37.05
CA ARG A 719 -44.68 -6.96 35.90
C ARG A 719 -45.12 -7.48 34.53
N ARG A 720 -45.78 -8.65 34.47
CA ARG A 720 -46.27 -9.20 33.18
C ARG A 720 -47.69 -8.77 32.79
N SER A 721 -48.47 -8.18 33.65
CA SER A 721 -49.86 -7.77 33.35
C SER A 721 -50.00 -6.30 32.89
N ALA A 722 -49.01 -5.45 33.13
CA ALA A 722 -49.04 -4.03 32.73
C ALA A 722 -48.59 -3.74 31.30
N LEU A 723 -47.89 -4.67 30.67
CA LEU A 723 -47.35 -4.46 29.31
C LEU A 723 -48.34 -4.74 28.17
N ARG A 724 -49.42 -5.48 28.44
CA ARG A 724 -50.44 -5.81 27.42
C ARG A 724 -51.51 -4.74 27.21
N ARG A 725 -51.60 -3.72 28.06
CA ARG A 725 -52.61 -2.64 27.89
C ARG A 725 -52.07 -1.34 27.28
N ARG A 726 -50.74 -1.23 26.97
CA ARG A 726 -50.16 -0.04 26.34
C ARG A 726 -49.88 -0.19 24.85
N THR A 727 -49.92 -1.39 24.29
CA THR A 727 -49.69 -1.63 22.87
C THR A 727 -50.88 -1.38 21.97
N GLY A 728 -52.09 -1.19 22.50
CA GLY A 728 -53.29 -0.95 21.70
C GLY A 728 -53.59 0.51 21.31
N ARG A 729 -52.85 1.47 21.83
CA ARG A 729 -53.14 2.92 21.60
C ARG A 729 -52.08 3.70 20.87
N LEU A 730 -50.99 3.08 20.42
CA LEU A 730 -49.85 3.74 19.74
C LEU A 730 -49.84 3.53 18.23
N GLN A 731 -50.89 2.95 17.67
CA GLN A 731 -50.92 2.68 16.19
C GLN A 731 -51.71 3.70 15.37
N ARG A 732 -52.16 4.84 15.92
CA ARG A 732 -52.98 5.79 15.16
C ARG A 732 -52.41 7.19 14.93
N ASP A 733 -51.25 7.58 15.47
CA ASP A 733 -50.76 8.95 15.29
C ASP A 733 -49.25 9.09 15.06
N VAL A 734 -48.66 8.25 14.24
CA VAL A 734 -47.29 8.52 13.73
C VAL A 734 -47.34 8.66 12.22
N ARG A 735 -47.75 9.82 11.75
CA ARG A 735 -47.27 10.31 10.43
C ARG A 735 -45.84 10.80 10.60
N PRO A 736 -44.85 10.30 9.86
CA PRO A 736 -43.52 10.80 9.96
C PRO A 736 -43.47 12.23 9.40
N ARG A 737 -43.29 13.20 10.28
CA ARG A 737 -42.81 14.54 9.85
C ARG A 737 -41.36 14.41 9.50
N PHE A 738 -41.05 14.20 8.22
CA PHE A 738 -39.74 14.43 7.68
C PHE A 738 -39.41 15.93 7.76
N LYS A 739 -38.63 16.34 8.74
CA LYS A 739 -37.87 17.57 8.65
C LYS A 739 -36.82 17.37 7.57
N LYS A 740 -36.93 18.05 6.44
CA LYS A 740 -35.89 18.19 5.44
C LYS A 740 -34.61 18.72 6.13
N ARG A 741 -33.67 17.86 6.38
CA ARG A 741 -32.26 18.27 6.46
C ARG A 741 -31.76 18.28 5.01
N GLU A 742 -31.29 19.42 4.54
CA GLU A 742 -30.58 19.54 3.29
C GLU A 742 -29.21 18.92 3.47
N ASP A 743 -29.12 17.59 3.27
CA ASP A 743 -27.87 16.92 3.07
C ASP A 743 -27.52 17.03 1.59
N SER A 744 -26.39 17.69 1.29
CA SER A 744 -25.78 17.78 -0.03
C SER A 744 -25.18 16.43 -0.45
N GLY A 745 -26.04 15.42 -0.66
CA GLY A 745 -25.66 14.08 -1.10
C GLY A 745 -25.89 13.89 -2.61
N VAL A 746 -24.89 13.44 -3.33
CA VAL A 746 -25.00 12.98 -4.72
C VAL A 746 -25.85 11.71 -4.74
N ARG A 747 -26.98 11.73 -5.41
CA ARG A 747 -27.77 10.52 -5.68
C ARG A 747 -27.49 10.05 -7.11
N VAL A 748 -26.94 8.86 -7.24
CA VAL A 748 -26.83 8.16 -8.53
C VAL A 748 -28.13 7.37 -8.74
N ALA A 749 -28.93 7.75 -9.74
CA ALA A 749 -30.10 6.99 -10.12
C ALA A 749 -29.69 5.92 -11.14
N VAL A 750 -29.79 4.66 -10.76
CA VAL A 750 -29.59 3.52 -11.67
C VAL A 750 -30.97 3.25 -12.34
N VAL A 751 -31.12 3.65 -13.59
CA VAL A 751 -32.27 3.29 -14.43
C VAL A 751 -31.85 2.10 -15.29
N GLY A 752 -32.23 0.88 -14.85
CA GLY A 752 -32.07 -0.33 -15.66
C GLY A 752 -33.23 -0.49 -16.66
N PRO A 753 -33.03 -1.25 -17.76
CA PRO A 753 -34.08 -1.48 -18.72
C PRO A 753 -35.25 -2.28 -18.11
N ARG A 754 -36.47 -1.79 -18.26
CA ARG A 754 -37.68 -2.50 -17.86
C ARG A 754 -37.87 -3.74 -18.75
N ALA A 755 -37.57 -4.92 -18.21
CA ALA A 755 -38.06 -6.17 -18.76
C ALA A 755 -39.52 -6.35 -18.33
N ARG A 756 -40.42 -6.49 -19.31
CA ARG A 756 -41.82 -6.86 -19.10
C ARG A 756 -41.89 -8.30 -18.67
N LEU A 757 -42.19 -8.56 -17.41
CA LEU A 757 -42.61 -9.88 -16.93
C LEU A 757 -44.07 -10.08 -17.38
N ARG A 758 -44.29 -11.08 -18.24
CA ARG A 758 -45.58 -11.71 -18.44
C ARG A 758 -45.76 -12.80 -17.38
N ASP A 759 -46.97 -12.82 -16.83
CA ASP A 759 -47.51 -13.78 -15.90
C ASP A 759 -47.16 -15.23 -16.21
N THR A 760 -46.71 -15.99 -15.21
CA THR A 760 -46.98 -17.43 -15.08
C THR A 760 -47.23 -17.82 -13.64
N ARG A 761 -48.29 -18.55 -13.46
CA ARG A 761 -48.99 -18.98 -12.24
C ARG A 761 -48.16 -19.89 -11.34
N ALA A 762 -48.47 -19.82 -10.08
CA ALA A 762 -48.07 -20.66 -8.98
C ALA A 762 -48.14 -22.16 -9.24
N VAL A 763 -47.15 -22.90 -8.75
CA VAL A 763 -47.27 -24.29 -8.28
C VAL A 763 -46.60 -24.39 -6.91
N SER A 764 -47.43 -24.77 -5.95
CA SER A 764 -47.08 -25.01 -4.56
C SER A 764 -46.50 -26.42 -4.35
N GLY A 765 -45.56 -26.49 -3.41
CA GLY A 765 -45.39 -27.70 -2.60
C GLY A 765 -44.21 -28.61 -2.95
N LEU A 766 -43.17 -28.52 -2.09
CA LEU A 766 -42.46 -29.71 -1.57
C LEU A 766 -41.51 -29.19 -0.42
N PRO A 767 -41.35 -30.02 0.67
CA PRO A 767 -40.76 -29.54 1.92
C PRO A 767 -39.24 -29.59 1.92
N VAL A 768 -38.64 -28.57 2.53
CA VAL A 768 -37.20 -28.49 2.84
C VAL A 768 -36.91 -29.37 4.05
N MET A 769 -36.10 -30.43 3.86
CA MET A 769 -35.47 -31.16 4.97
C MET A 769 -34.14 -30.57 5.34
N PRO A 770 -33.76 -30.50 6.63
CA PRO A 770 -32.48 -29.91 7.03
C PRO A 770 -31.35 -30.94 6.98
N PHE A 771 -30.25 -30.54 6.37
CA PHE A 771 -28.99 -31.28 6.31
C PHE A 771 -28.23 -31.16 7.65
N TRP A 772 -28.60 -32.00 8.64
CA TRP A 772 -27.77 -32.30 9.81
C TRP A 772 -28.01 -33.73 10.24
N ARG A 773 -27.25 -34.68 9.67
CA ARG A 773 -26.91 -36.00 10.21
C ARG A 773 -26.16 -36.80 9.15
N ILE A 774 -24.86 -36.71 9.18
CA ILE A 774 -23.87 -37.72 8.80
C ILE A 774 -22.50 -37.12 9.20
N PHE A 775 -22.10 -37.31 10.45
CA PHE A 775 -20.72 -37.36 10.92
C PHE A 775 -20.74 -37.77 12.40
N ALA A 776 -21.07 -39.06 12.60
CA ALA A 776 -20.77 -39.75 13.84
C ALA A 776 -20.74 -41.27 13.49
N HIS A 777 -19.59 -41.71 13.01
CA HIS A 777 -19.07 -43.08 13.03
C HIS A 777 -17.84 -43.15 12.11
N LEU A 778 -16.71 -42.89 12.70
CA LEU A 778 -15.39 -43.39 12.32
C LEU A 778 -14.36 -42.73 13.23
N TRP A 779 -14.31 -43.18 14.48
CA TRP A 779 -13.12 -43.26 15.34
C TRP A 779 -13.52 -44.09 16.55
N GLY A 780 -13.26 -45.39 16.45
CA GLY A 780 -13.12 -46.36 17.50
C GLY A 780 -11.76 -46.99 17.35
#